data_29fdf1aa73ab6c891019df6863df95ef
#
_entry.id   29fdf1aa73ab6c891019df6863df95ef
#
_cell.length_a   1.000
_cell.length_b   1.000
_cell.length_c   1.000
_cell.angle_alpha   90.00
_cell.angle_beta   90.00
_cell.angle_gamma   90.00
#
_symmetry.space_group_name_H-M   'P 1'
#
loop_
_entity.id
_entity.type
_entity.pdbx_description
1 polymer ?
#
loop_
_entity_poly.entity_id
_entity_poly.type
_entity_poly.pdbx_seq_one_letter_code
_entity_poly.pdbx_strand_id
1 'polypeptide(L)'
;MAKASAGATNPYAKTGVRIVVAGDRGTGKSSLVVTAAAENFPTNVPPVLPPTRLPEDFFPDRVPITIIDTSSRVEDDYKVAEELKRADAVVFTYACDEPTSLERLSTFWLPKLRKLEVKVPVIVVGCKLDLRDENQQVSLEQVMSPIMQQFREIETCIECSALKQIQIPEVFYYAQKAVLHPTGPLFDQETQTLRPRCVRALKRIFILCDHDRDGALSDAELNDFQVKCFNAPLQPSEIVGVKRVVSEKLPEGVNERGLTLTGFLFLHALFIEKGRLETTWTVLRKFGYNNDIKLAEDLIPSTSKRAPDQDPTWKTFGGFKPLLACFRVVPHVESAKLDFYDQYKALVLSVCPLLVSKCLLDLDLEMKLLARFFFMRKAWFEVDSPWEREPYTDVAQKNAFGGLSLDAFLSKWALMTFLDPALSMENMIYVGYPGDPLSAFRVTRKRRLDRKKQQTDRNVFQCFVFGPKKAGKSALLNSFIGRYFSDKYTSTVEEHYTVNVVDEPRGTKKTLILREIPEDGVGKLLSDKESLAACDVAVFVHDSSNAFSWERATELLVEVASHGEDTGFEVPCLIVAAKDDLDSFPMAIQNSTRVSQDMGIEAPIPISSKLGDLNNIFRRIVSAAEHPHLSIPETEAGRSRKQYHRLINRSLMVFSVGAAVAIVGLAAYRVYAARKNSS
;
A
#
# COMPACT_ATOMS: atom_id res chain seq x y z
N MET A 1 26.19 -32.78 -12.51
CA MET A 1 25.80 -32.82 -11.08
C MET A 1 25.09 -31.52 -10.74
N ALA A 2 23.77 -31.52 -10.85
CA ALA A 2 22.92 -30.35 -10.51
C ALA A 2 22.67 -30.37 -9.00
N LYS A 3 23.03 -29.29 -8.29
CA LYS A 3 22.67 -29.08 -6.90
C LYS A 3 21.15 -28.89 -6.84
N ALA A 4 20.48 -29.84 -6.19
CA ALA A 4 19.08 -29.66 -5.81
C ALA A 4 18.95 -28.41 -4.93
N SER A 5 18.20 -27.43 -5.39
CA SER A 5 17.80 -26.27 -4.59
C SER A 5 16.90 -26.78 -3.46
N ALA A 6 17.40 -26.69 -2.23
CA ALA A 6 16.60 -26.88 -1.05
C ALA A 6 15.36 -25.97 -1.14
N GLY A 7 14.18 -26.57 -0.98
CA GLY A 7 12.92 -25.84 -1.02
C GLY A 7 12.95 -24.68 -0.03
N ALA A 8 12.64 -23.49 -0.52
CA ALA A 8 12.51 -22.31 0.32
C ALA A 8 11.42 -22.59 1.38
N THR A 9 11.85 -22.81 2.61
CA THR A 9 10.97 -22.88 3.76
C THR A 9 10.24 -21.54 3.88
N ASN A 10 8.92 -21.58 3.83
CA ASN A 10 8.07 -20.40 4.00
C ASN A 10 8.39 -19.78 5.39
N PRO A 11 8.96 -18.57 5.46
CA PRO A 11 9.36 -17.95 6.73
C PRO A 11 8.18 -17.66 7.67
N TYR A 12 6.95 -17.80 7.19
CA TYR A 12 5.70 -17.59 7.96
C TYR A 12 5.03 -18.89 8.39
N ALA A 13 5.61 -20.05 8.09
CA ALA A 13 5.12 -21.32 8.63
C ALA A 13 5.45 -21.38 10.13
N LYS A 14 4.43 -21.54 10.98
CA LYS A 14 4.65 -21.79 12.40
C LYS A 14 5.55 -23.02 12.58
N THR A 15 6.60 -22.87 13.36
CA THR A 15 7.55 -23.95 13.66
C THR A 15 7.01 -24.97 14.67
N GLY A 16 5.83 -24.72 15.25
CA GLY A 16 5.13 -25.59 16.18
C GLY A 16 3.80 -25.00 16.61
N VAL A 17 2.86 -25.84 17.03
CA VAL A 17 1.54 -25.45 17.53
C VAL A 17 1.42 -25.85 19.00
N ARG A 18 1.08 -24.89 19.87
CA ARG A 18 0.85 -25.10 21.30
C ARG A 18 -0.65 -25.20 21.57
N ILE A 19 -1.10 -26.39 21.95
CA ILE A 19 -2.51 -26.67 22.25
C ILE A 19 -2.66 -26.84 23.78
N VAL A 20 -3.54 -26.03 24.37
CA VAL A 20 -3.85 -26.11 25.79
C VAL A 20 -5.17 -26.85 25.99
N VAL A 21 -5.16 -27.93 26.72
CA VAL A 21 -6.33 -28.74 27.08
C VAL A 21 -6.84 -28.32 28.46
N ALA A 22 -8.06 -27.78 28.52
CA ALA A 22 -8.68 -27.32 29.76
C ALA A 22 -10.14 -27.82 29.89
N GLY A 23 -10.69 -27.77 31.08
CA GLY A 23 -12.03 -28.29 31.40
C GLY A 23 -12.14 -28.69 32.84
N ASP A 24 -13.31 -29.13 33.27
CA ASP A 24 -13.60 -29.50 34.65
C ASP A 24 -12.87 -30.78 35.07
N ARG A 25 -12.87 -31.03 36.37
CA ARG A 25 -12.31 -32.27 36.93
C ARG A 25 -13.14 -33.47 36.46
N GLY A 26 -12.47 -34.52 36.03
CA GLY A 26 -13.14 -35.77 35.62
C GLY A 26 -13.62 -35.78 34.17
N THR A 27 -13.49 -34.68 33.38
CA THR A 27 -13.91 -34.65 31.99
C THR A 27 -13.05 -35.48 31.04
N GLY A 28 -11.93 -36.05 31.45
CA GLY A 28 -11.10 -36.93 30.62
C GLY A 28 -9.91 -36.25 29.94
N LYS A 29 -9.50 -35.03 30.33
CA LYS A 29 -8.37 -34.28 29.76
C LYS A 29 -7.08 -35.09 29.65
N SER A 30 -6.57 -35.54 30.80
CA SER A 30 -5.29 -36.27 30.86
C SER A 30 -5.37 -37.61 30.11
N SER A 31 -6.54 -38.29 30.16
CA SER A 31 -6.78 -39.51 29.38
C SER A 31 -6.72 -39.27 27.89
N LEU A 32 -7.33 -38.18 27.41
CA LEU A 32 -7.28 -37.74 26.01
C LEU A 32 -5.83 -37.52 25.56
N VAL A 33 -5.04 -36.77 26.34
CA VAL A 33 -3.65 -36.44 26.00
C VAL A 33 -2.75 -37.67 25.98
N VAL A 34 -2.87 -38.55 27.03
CA VAL A 34 -2.05 -39.79 27.09
C VAL A 34 -2.39 -40.69 25.92
N THR A 35 -3.68 -40.92 25.65
CA THR A 35 -4.10 -41.80 24.55
C THR A 35 -3.64 -41.28 23.19
N ALA A 36 -3.64 -39.97 22.98
CA ALA A 36 -3.10 -39.37 21.75
C ALA A 36 -1.60 -39.59 21.58
N ALA A 37 -0.82 -39.56 22.67
CA ALA A 37 0.63 -39.73 22.64
C ALA A 37 1.09 -41.18 22.62
N ALA A 38 0.36 -42.07 23.30
CA ALA A 38 0.73 -43.47 23.47
C ALA A 38 0.01 -44.42 22.49
N GLU A 39 -0.96 -43.89 21.71
CA GLU A 39 -1.86 -44.72 20.88
C GLU A 39 -2.51 -45.87 21.60
N ASN A 40 -2.62 -45.77 22.94
CA ASN A 40 -3.18 -46.78 23.82
C ASN A 40 -3.79 -46.11 25.06
N PHE A 41 -4.84 -46.71 25.63
CA PHE A 41 -5.46 -46.23 26.87
C PHE A 41 -4.76 -46.87 28.08
N PRO A 42 -4.05 -46.09 28.91
CA PRO A 42 -3.35 -46.63 30.08
C PRO A 42 -4.32 -46.90 31.25
N THR A 43 -4.01 -47.92 32.06
CA THR A 43 -4.81 -48.28 33.23
C THR A 43 -4.68 -47.25 34.38
N ASN A 44 -3.62 -46.45 34.39
CA ASN A 44 -3.41 -45.42 35.40
C ASN A 44 -2.93 -44.12 34.73
N VAL A 45 -3.73 -43.06 34.84
CA VAL A 45 -3.45 -41.75 34.26
C VAL A 45 -3.13 -40.76 35.38
N PRO A 46 -1.95 -40.11 35.37
CA PRO A 46 -1.63 -39.04 36.30
C PRO A 46 -2.63 -37.86 36.18
N PRO A 47 -2.89 -37.14 37.29
CA PRO A 47 -3.90 -36.08 37.30
C PRO A 47 -3.55 -34.85 36.44
N VAL A 48 -2.27 -34.62 36.14
CA VAL A 48 -1.76 -33.58 35.22
C VAL A 48 -0.50 -34.13 34.56
N LEU A 49 -0.42 -34.00 33.24
CA LEU A 49 0.72 -34.48 32.46
C LEU A 49 1.75 -33.38 32.24
N PRO A 50 3.04 -33.71 32.09
CA PRO A 50 4.03 -32.78 31.57
C PRO A 50 3.69 -32.40 30.14
N PRO A 51 4.25 -31.27 29.59
CA PRO A 51 4.06 -30.91 28.20
C PRO A 51 4.37 -32.10 27.28
N THR A 52 3.37 -32.53 26.53
CA THR A 52 3.43 -33.70 25.65
C THR A 52 3.64 -33.23 24.21
N ARG A 53 4.66 -33.78 23.54
CA ARG A 53 4.98 -33.40 22.17
C ARG A 53 4.60 -34.52 21.20
N LEU A 54 3.79 -34.16 20.18
CA LEU A 54 3.57 -35.00 19.02
C LEU A 54 4.57 -34.62 17.91
N PRO A 55 5.19 -35.60 17.22
CA PRO A 55 6.18 -35.33 16.18
C PRO A 55 5.55 -34.66 14.95
N GLU A 56 6.41 -34.12 14.09
CA GLU A 56 5.98 -33.36 12.90
C GLU A 56 5.35 -34.24 11.81
N ASP A 57 5.64 -35.51 11.79
CA ASP A 57 5.11 -36.50 10.83
C ASP A 57 3.76 -37.10 11.28
N PHE A 58 3.26 -36.70 12.44
CA PHE A 58 2.00 -37.21 12.98
C PHE A 58 0.80 -36.76 12.14
N PHE A 59 0.84 -35.55 11.55
CA PHE A 59 -0.19 -35.01 10.70
C PHE A 59 0.37 -34.53 9.34
N PRO A 60 -0.49 -34.42 8.28
CA PRO A 60 -0.06 -34.06 6.94
C PRO A 60 0.67 -32.72 6.80
N ASP A 61 0.33 -31.74 7.64
CA ASP A 61 0.95 -30.41 7.63
C ASP A 61 2.41 -30.39 8.12
N ARG A 62 2.90 -31.49 8.70
CA ARG A 62 4.27 -31.66 9.21
C ARG A 62 4.72 -30.56 10.16
N VAL A 63 3.86 -30.13 11.04
CA VAL A 63 4.15 -29.15 12.09
C VAL A 63 4.03 -29.82 13.45
N PRO A 64 5.06 -29.82 14.31
CA PRO A 64 5.00 -30.45 15.59
C PRO A 64 3.99 -29.79 16.52
N ILE A 65 3.30 -30.58 17.31
CA ILE A 65 2.32 -30.12 18.30
C ILE A 65 2.89 -30.30 19.71
N THR A 66 2.70 -29.29 20.55
CA THR A 66 2.96 -29.39 22.00
C THR A 66 1.64 -29.24 22.73
N ILE A 67 1.23 -30.31 23.42
CA ILE A 67 -0.02 -30.38 24.18
C ILE A 67 0.28 -30.06 25.65
N ILE A 68 -0.49 -29.16 26.23
CA ILE A 68 -0.40 -28.79 27.64
C ILE A 68 -1.68 -29.23 28.34
N ASP A 69 -1.55 -30.23 29.20
CA ASP A 69 -2.61 -30.65 30.12
C ASP A 69 -2.71 -29.67 31.29
N THR A 70 -3.91 -29.29 31.68
CA THR A 70 -4.11 -28.33 32.77
C THR A 70 -4.78 -28.94 34.01
N SER A 71 -4.40 -28.41 35.17
CA SER A 71 -5.03 -28.77 36.44
C SER A 71 -6.47 -28.23 36.52
N SER A 72 -7.35 -29.01 37.14
CA SER A 72 -8.72 -28.56 37.44
C SER A 72 -8.88 -28.10 38.89
N ARG A 73 -7.77 -27.94 39.64
CA ARG A 73 -7.79 -27.44 41.02
C ARG A 73 -7.96 -25.94 41.03
N VAL A 74 -8.77 -25.40 41.94
CA VAL A 74 -9.01 -23.96 42.07
C VAL A 74 -7.70 -23.18 42.37
N GLU A 75 -6.80 -23.81 43.14
CA GLU A 75 -5.50 -23.25 43.54
C GLU A 75 -4.57 -23.01 42.32
N ASP A 76 -4.74 -23.77 41.24
CA ASP A 76 -3.94 -23.69 40.04
C ASP A 76 -4.57 -22.78 38.97
N ASP A 77 -5.69 -22.11 39.26
CA ASP A 77 -6.45 -21.31 38.27
C ASP A 77 -5.60 -20.24 37.61
N TYR A 78 -4.64 -19.64 38.34
CA TYR A 78 -3.71 -18.65 37.75
C TYR A 78 -2.76 -19.27 36.71
N LYS A 79 -2.30 -20.53 36.94
CA LYS A 79 -1.46 -21.26 35.99
C LYS A 79 -2.23 -21.59 34.71
N VAL A 80 -3.49 -22.00 34.85
CA VAL A 80 -4.38 -22.26 33.74
C VAL A 80 -4.56 -20.98 32.91
N ALA A 81 -4.77 -19.83 33.55
CA ALA A 81 -4.91 -18.55 32.88
C ALA A 81 -3.63 -18.14 32.12
N GLU A 82 -2.43 -18.41 32.69
CA GLU A 82 -1.16 -18.16 32.01
C GLU A 82 -0.98 -19.05 30.76
N GLU A 83 -1.29 -20.36 30.91
CA GLU A 83 -1.19 -21.29 29.78
C GLU A 83 -2.18 -20.94 28.66
N LEU A 84 -3.43 -20.57 29.01
CA LEU A 84 -4.41 -20.10 28.02
C LEU A 84 -3.93 -18.87 27.23
N LYS A 85 -3.22 -17.92 27.88
CA LYS A 85 -2.63 -16.75 27.20
C LYS A 85 -1.50 -17.10 26.23
N ARG A 86 -0.82 -18.24 26.45
CA ARG A 86 0.28 -18.73 25.60
C ARG A 86 -0.17 -19.73 24.55
N ALA A 87 -1.45 -20.11 24.55
CA ALA A 87 -2.00 -21.07 23.61
C ALA A 87 -2.06 -20.55 22.19
N ASP A 88 -1.84 -21.43 21.23
CA ASP A 88 -2.18 -21.21 19.82
C ASP A 88 -3.60 -21.71 19.51
N ALA A 89 -4.04 -22.76 20.22
CA ALA A 89 -5.42 -23.25 20.22
C ALA A 89 -5.78 -23.78 21.62
N VAL A 90 -7.06 -23.72 21.91
CA VAL A 90 -7.60 -24.28 23.18
C VAL A 90 -8.54 -25.42 22.89
N VAL A 91 -8.36 -26.51 23.59
CA VAL A 91 -9.28 -27.66 23.63
C VAL A 91 -10.02 -27.62 24.96
N PHE A 92 -11.31 -27.32 24.93
CA PHE A 92 -12.17 -27.40 26.10
C PHE A 92 -12.89 -28.76 26.15
N THR A 93 -12.73 -29.47 27.25
CA THR A 93 -13.33 -30.79 27.41
C THR A 93 -14.56 -30.75 28.30
N TYR A 94 -15.59 -31.49 27.93
CA TYR A 94 -16.72 -31.90 28.78
C TYR A 94 -16.85 -33.41 28.77
N ALA A 95 -17.61 -33.96 29.68
CA ALA A 95 -17.85 -35.40 29.74
C ALA A 95 -19.25 -35.73 29.24
N CYS A 96 -19.36 -36.66 28.29
CA CYS A 96 -20.65 -37.01 27.67
C CYS A 96 -21.64 -37.68 28.66
N ASP A 97 -21.11 -38.20 29.78
CA ASP A 97 -21.89 -38.79 30.88
C ASP A 97 -22.32 -37.76 31.95
N GLU A 98 -21.83 -36.47 31.84
CA GLU A 98 -22.08 -35.43 32.85
C GLU A 98 -22.54 -34.13 32.20
N PRO A 99 -23.87 -33.87 32.05
CA PRO A 99 -24.41 -32.68 31.41
C PRO A 99 -23.99 -31.36 32.05
N THR A 100 -23.74 -31.32 33.36
CA THR A 100 -23.27 -30.14 34.08
C THR A 100 -21.91 -29.65 33.58
N SER A 101 -21.06 -30.53 33.12
CA SER A 101 -19.76 -30.19 32.54
C SER A 101 -19.90 -29.47 31.20
N LEU A 102 -20.95 -29.76 30.42
CA LEU A 102 -21.27 -29.08 29.20
C LEU A 102 -21.83 -27.65 29.45
N GLU A 103 -22.75 -27.49 30.43
CA GLU A 103 -23.25 -26.18 30.83
C GLU A 103 -22.13 -25.25 31.29
N ARG A 104 -21.13 -25.78 31.96
CA ARG A 104 -19.97 -24.99 32.41
C ARG A 104 -19.08 -24.50 31.28
N LEU A 105 -19.14 -25.07 30.11
CA LEU A 105 -18.46 -24.48 28.93
C LEU A 105 -18.96 -23.07 28.64
N SER A 106 -20.29 -22.89 28.57
CA SER A 106 -20.94 -21.61 28.24
C SER A 106 -20.99 -20.62 29.41
N THR A 107 -21.06 -21.14 30.68
CA THR A 107 -21.20 -20.30 31.86
C THR A 107 -19.87 -19.91 32.52
N PHE A 108 -18.82 -20.71 32.35
CA PHE A 108 -17.52 -20.48 32.99
C PHE A 108 -16.34 -20.43 32.02
N TRP A 109 -16.08 -21.49 31.22
CA TRP A 109 -14.84 -21.59 30.44
C TRP A 109 -14.73 -20.61 29.28
N LEU A 110 -15.76 -20.49 28.46
CA LEU A 110 -15.77 -19.55 27.32
C LEU A 110 -15.80 -18.09 27.80
N PRO A 111 -16.63 -17.69 28.78
CA PRO A 111 -16.54 -16.35 29.38
C PRO A 111 -15.19 -16.03 30.01
N LYS A 112 -14.53 -17.03 30.66
CA LYS A 112 -13.19 -16.87 31.21
C LYS A 112 -12.15 -16.61 30.12
N LEU A 113 -12.20 -17.32 28.98
CA LEU A 113 -11.31 -17.10 27.86
C LEU A 113 -11.47 -15.68 27.32
N ARG A 114 -12.71 -15.20 27.16
CA ARG A 114 -13.01 -13.83 26.75
C ARG A 114 -12.50 -12.77 27.74
N LYS A 115 -12.67 -13.02 29.05
CA LYS A 115 -12.15 -12.15 30.11
C LYS A 115 -10.61 -12.03 30.10
N LEU A 116 -9.93 -13.09 29.67
CA LEU A 116 -8.48 -13.12 29.51
C LEU A 116 -8.02 -12.49 28.17
N GLU A 117 -8.95 -12.02 27.34
CA GLU A 117 -8.72 -11.45 26.00
C GLU A 117 -7.96 -12.38 25.04
N VAL A 118 -8.07 -13.69 25.25
CA VAL A 118 -7.42 -14.72 24.43
C VAL A 118 -8.27 -14.97 23.18
N LYS A 119 -7.72 -14.66 22.01
CA LYS A 119 -8.38 -14.73 20.69
C LYS A 119 -7.79 -15.87 19.85
N VAL A 120 -7.87 -17.08 20.34
CA VAL A 120 -7.38 -18.26 19.63
C VAL A 120 -8.56 -19.20 19.29
N PRO A 121 -8.42 -20.07 18.27
CA PRO A 121 -9.46 -21.04 17.95
C PRO A 121 -9.70 -22.00 19.12
N VAL A 122 -10.97 -22.32 19.33
CA VAL A 122 -11.42 -23.23 20.39
C VAL A 122 -12.00 -24.48 19.75
N ILE A 123 -11.55 -25.64 20.20
CA ILE A 123 -12.15 -26.94 19.89
C ILE A 123 -12.88 -27.43 21.12
N VAL A 124 -14.16 -27.73 20.99
CA VAL A 124 -14.93 -28.31 22.10
C VAL A 124 -14.97 -29.84 21.97
N VAL A 125 -14.61 -30.56 23.04
CA VAL A 125 -14.45 -32.00 22.99
C VAL A 125 -15.29 -32.69 24.06
N GLY A 126 -16.29 -33.46 23.63
CA GLY A 126 -17.01 -34.38 24.50
C GLY A 126 -16.22 -35.66 24.69
N CYS A 127 -15.64 -35.84 25.87
CA CYS A 127 -14.93 -37.06 26.20
C CYS A 127 -15.90 -38.11 26.78
N LYS A 128 -15.44 -39.36 26.89
CA LYS A 128 -16.18 -40.51 27.43
C LYS A 128 -17.46 -40.82 26.63
N LEU A 129 -17.38 -40.72 25.30
CA LEU A 129 -18.48 -41.08 24.42
C LEU A 129 -19.02 -42.51 24.65
N ASP A 130 -18.16 -43.42 25.16
CA ASP A 130 -18.49 -44.78 25.50
C ASP A 130 -19.46 -44.91 26.70
N LEU A 131 -19.61 -43.84 27.50
CA LEU A 131 -20.52 -43.79 28.67
C LEU A 131 -21.83 -43.01 28.38
N ARG A 132 -22.03 -42.55 27.15
CA ARG A 132 -23.25 -41.84 26.75
C ARG A 132 -24.45 -42.80 26.86
N ASP A 133 -25.56 -42.32 27.40
CA ASP A 133 -26.80 -43.07 27.46
C ASP A 133 -27.39 -43.21 26.02
N GLU A 134 -27.53 -44.46 25.56
CA GLU A 134 -28.03 -44.79 24.21
C GLU A 134 -29.50 -44.35 23.99
N ASN A 135 -30.22 -44.04 25.06
CA ASN A 135 -31.61 -43.52 24.97
C ASN A 135 -31.69 -42.01 24.70
N GLN A 136 -30.62 -41.26 24.79
CA GLN A 136 -30.57 -39.85 24.45
C GLN A 136 -30.19 -39.64 22.97
N GLN A 137 -31.18 -39.65 22.08
CA GLN A 137 -31.03 -39.44 20.64
C GLN A 137 -30.79 -37.94 20.25
N VAL A 138 -30.22 -37.12 21.11
CA VAL A 138 -29.91 -35.72 20.75
C VAL A 138 -28.59 -35.68 20.01
N SER A 139 -28.58 -35.21 18.79
CA SER A 139 -27.35 -35.09 18.00
C SER A 139 -26.37 -34.01 18.61
N LEU A 140 -25.07 -34.24 18.49
CA LEU A 140 -24.06 -33.24 18.86
C LEU A 140 -24.35 -31.85 18.26
N GLU A 141 -24.77 -31.83 17.02
CA GLU A 141 -25.10 -30.60 16.31
C GLU A 141 -26.25 -29.82 16.98
N GLN A 142 -27.31 -30.51 17.40
CA GLN A 142 -28.44 -29.88 18.10
C GLN A 142 -28.03 -29.26 19.44
N VAL A 143 -27.13 -29.91 20.17
CA VAL A 143 -26.65 -29.45 21.47
C VAL A 143 -25.67 -28.28 21.32
N MET A 144 -24.78 -28.35 20.36
CA MET A 144 -23.70 -27.41 20.20
C MET A 144 -24.06 -26.17 19.39
N SER A 145 -25.05 -26.26 18.48
CA SER A 145 -25.45 -25.15 17.60
C SER A 145 -25.78 -23.86 18.38
N PRO A 146 -26.55 -23.85 19.46
CA PRO A 146 -26.82 -22.63 20.24
C PRO A 146 -25.53 -22.06 20.89
N ILE A 147 -24.64 -22.92 21.35
CA ILE A 147 -23.38 -22.52 22.00
C ILE A 147 -22.44 -21.92 20.96
N MET A 148 -22.31 -22.52 19.79
CA MET A 148 -21.48 -22.02 18.69
C MET A 148 -21.99 -20.68 18.13
N GLN A 149 -23.30 -20.48 18.08
CA GLN A 149 -23.90 -19.20 17.70
C GLN A 149 -23.54 -18.07 18.68
N GLN A 150 -23.48 -18.36 19.97
CA GLN A 150 -23.11 -17.41 21.03
C GLN A 150 -21.59 -17.19 21.11
N PHE A 151 -20.80 -18.23 20.87
CA PHE A 151 -19.34 -18.23 21.02
C PHE A 151 -18.65 -18.58 19.69
N ARG A 152 -18.40 -17.57 18.89
CA ARG A 152 -17.87 -17.70 17.52
C ARG A 152 -16.41 -18.12 17.45
N GLU A 153 -15.70 -18.09 18.58
CA GLU A 153 -14.36 -18.61 18.75
C GLU A 153 -14.30 -20.15 18.67
N ILE A 154 -15.44 -20.84 18.75
CA ILE A 154 -15.51 -22.29 18.60
C ILE A 154 -15.46 -22.64 17.11
N GLU A 155 -14.37 -23.29 16.68
CA GLU A 155 -14.16 -23.72 15.30
C GLU A 155 -14.87 -25.04 14.99
N THR A 156 -14.86 -25.98 15.93
CA THR A 156 -15.53 -27.27 15.78
C THR A 156 -15.78 -27.95 17.12
N CYS A 157 -16.67 -28.93 17.09
CA CYS A 157 -17.02 -29.77 18.22
C CYS A 157 -16.86 -31.24 17.83
N ILE A 158 -16.26 -32.04 18.70
CA ILE A 158 -15.98 -33.46 18.49
C ILE A 158 -16.33 -34.21 19.72
N GLU A 159 -16.87 -35.43 19.56
CA GLU A 159 -17.03 -36.37 20.67
C GLU A 159 -16.06 -37.55 20.53
N CYS A 160 -15.39 -37.89 21.57
CA CYS A 160 -14.32 -38.89 21.55
C CYS A 160 -14.42 -39.88 22.75
N SER A 161 -13.81 -41.04 22.58
CA SER A 161 -13.59 -41.99 23.65
C SER A 161 -12.13 -42.38 23.69
N ALA A 162 -11.44 -42.01 24.77
CA ALA A 162 -10.08 -42.47 25.04
C ALA A 162 -10.02 -43.97 25.24
N LEU A 163 -11.00 -44.54 25.94
CA LEU A 163 -11.08 -45.99 26.22
C LEU A 163 -11.23 -46.80 24.93
N LYS A 164 -12.11 -46.39 24.02
CA LYS A 164 -12.36 -47.06 22.74
C LYS A 164 -11.49 -46.52 21.58
N GLN A 165 -10.62 -45.57 21.84
CA GLN A 165 -9.74 -44.92 20.85
C GLN A 165 -10.53 -44.29 19.66
N ILE A 166 -11.69 -43.72 19.95
CA ILE A 166 -12.56 -43.09 18.92
C ILE A 166 -12.25 -41.62 18.84
N GLN A 167 -11.90 -41.13 17.64
CA GLN A 167 -11.68 -39.72 17.30
C GLN A 167 -10.62 -38.98 18.13
N ILE A 168 -9.63 -39.68 18.67
CA ILE A 168 -8.56 -39.06 19.48
C ILE A 168 -7.56 -38.27 18.64
N PRO A 169 -7.01 -38.80 17.53
CA PRO A 169 -6.13 -38.03 16.64
C PRO A 169 -6.86 -36.83 15.99
N GLU A 170 -8.12 -36.99 15.68
CA GLU A 170 -8.94 -35.95 15.04
C GLU A 170 -9.07 -34.69 15.88
N VAL A 171 -9.15 -34.82 17.23
CA VAL A 171 -9.17 -33.65 18.14
C VAL A 171 -7.97 -32.74 17.90
N PHE A 172 -6.76 -33.31 17.89
CA PHE A 172 -5.53 -32.56 17.75
C PHE A 172 -5.27 -32.14 16.30
N TYR A 173 -5.75 -32.91 15.31
CA TYR A 173 -5.75 -32.57 13.91
C TYR A 173 -6.56 -31.28 13.66
N TYR A 174 -7.82 -31.23 14.14
CA TYR A 174 -8.65 -30.04 13.95
C TYR A 174 -8.13 -28.83 14.75
N ALA A 175 -7.55 -29.05 15.93
CA ALA A 175 -6.91 -27.97 16.67
C ALA A 175 -5.69 -27.40 15.93
N GLN A 176 -4.85 -28.25 15.35
CA GLN A 176 -3.74 -27.83 14.50
C GLN A 176 -4.25 -27.13 13.23
N LYS A 177 -5.23 -27.71 12.56
CA LYS A 177 -5.83 -27.17 11.33
C LYS A 177 -6.42 -25.77 11.53
N ALA A 178 -7.12 -25.53 12.65
CA ALA A 178 -7.69 -24.23 12.99
C ALA A 178 -6.61 -23.15 13.19
N VAL A 179 -5.42 -23.53 13.67
CA VAL A 179 -4.28 -22.62 13.78
C VAL A 179 -3.58 -22.38 12.46
N LEU A 180 -3.35 -23.44 11.70
CA LEU A 180 -2.60 -23.36 10.45
C LEU A 180 -3.43 -22.82 9.30
N HIS A 181 -4.74 -23.08 9.29
CA HIS A 181 -5.67 -22.74 8.22
C HIS A 181 -6.93 -22.05 8.74
N PRO A 182 -6.83 -20.86 9.38
CA PRO A 182 -7.99 -20.19 9.98
C PRO A 182 -9.04 -19.79 8.94
N THR A 183 -10.32 -19.99 9.26
CA THR A 183 -11.45 -19.62 8.38
C THR A 183 -11.71 -18.12 8.37
N GLY A 184 -11.60 -17.49 9.55
CA GLY A 184 -11.99 -16.10 9.77
C GLY A 184 -11.40 -15.06 8.80
N PRO A 185 -10.12 -15.13 8.41
CA PRO A 185 -9.55 -14.20 7.43
C PRO A 185 -10.06 -14.40 5.99
N LEU A 186 -10.43 -15.64 5.62
CA LEU A 186 -10.80 -16.00 4.25
C LEU A 186 -12.26 -15.70 3.92
N PHE A 187 -13.15 -16.05 4.85
CA PHE A 187 -14.57 -16.23 4.55
C PHE A 187 -15.46 -15.66 5.66
N ASP A 188 -16.57 -15.09 5.26
CA ASP A 188 -17.60 -14.64 6.17
C ASP A 188 -18.75 -15.66 6.18
N GLN A 189 -18.94 -16.31 7.32
CA GLN A 189 -19.95 -17.36 7.49
C GLN A 189 -21.37 -16.81 7.51
N GLU A 190 -21.58 -15.53 7.84
CA GLU A 190 -22.93 -14.93 7.85
C GLU A 190 -23.42 -14.62 6.45
N THR A 191 -22.55 -13.99 5.65
CA THR A 191 -22.87 -13.59 4.28
C THR A 191 -22.59 -14.68 3.25
N GLN A 192 -21.93 -15.79 3.67
CA GLN A 192 -21.48 -16.88 2.79
C GLN A 192 -20.59 -16.38 1.64
N THR A 193 -19.72 -15.40 1.90
CA THR A 193 -18.86 -14.78 0.90
C THR A 193 -17.40 -14.75 1.31
N LEU A 194 -16.50 -14.71 0.32
CA LEU A 194 -15.08 -14.44 0.56
C LEU A 194 -14.90 -13.04 1.13
N ARG A 195 -14.07 -12.91 2.16
CA ARG A 195 -13.74 -11.60 2.72
C ARG A 195 -12.97 -10.74 1.72
N PRO A 196 -13.15 -9.41 1.72
CA PRO A 196 -12.56 -8.50 0.74
C PRO A 196 -11.03 -8.63 0.59
N ARG A 197 -10.30 -8.84 1.70
CA ARG A 197 -8.84 -9.07 1.63
C ARG A 197 -8.50 -10.37 0.89
N CYS A 198 -9.26 -11.43 1.11
CA CYS A 198 -9.09 -12.70 0.41
C CYS A 198 -9.39 -12.53 -1.09
N VAL A 199 -10.48 -11.86 -1.45
CA VAL A 199 -10.82 -11.52 -2.84
C VAL A 199 -9.68 -10.74 -3.50
N ARG A 200 -9.14 -9.72 -2.84
CA ARG A 200 -8.03 -8.91 -3.35
C ARG A 200 -6.77 -9.77 -3.61
N ALA A 201 -6.45 -10.66 -2.66
CA ALA A 201 -5.30 -11.54 -2.81
C ALA A 201 -5.47 -12.54 -3.96
N LEU A 202 -6.63 -13.17 -4.06
CA LEU A 202 -6.96 -14.11 -5.14
C LEU A 202 -7.01 -13.43 -6.51
N LYS A 203 -7.54 -12.21 -6.60
CA LYS A 203 -7.50 -11.40 -7.83
C LYS A 203 -6.06 -11.15 -8.31
N ARG A 204 -5.16 -10.78 -7.40
CA ARG A 204 -3.73 -10.64 -7.75
C ARG A 204 -3.14 -11.96 -8.25
N ILE A 205 -3.44 -13.06 -7.57
CA ILE A 205 -2.94 -14.39 -7.96
C ILE A 205 -3.43 -14.76 -9.35
N PHE A 206 -4.71 -14.54 -9.65
CA PHE A 206 -5.29 -14.75 -10.97
C PHE A 206 -4.53 -13.94 -12.04
N ILE A 207 -4.33 -12.63 -11.82
CA ILE A 207 -3.60 -11.74 -12.74
C ILE A 207 -2.17 -12.23 -13.01
N LEU A 208 -1.50 -12.78 -11.98
CA LEU A 208 -0.13 -13.32 -12.12
C LEU A 208 -0.09 -14.65 -12.87
N CYS A 209 -1.20 -15.37 -12.97
CA CYS A 209 -1.31 -16.65 -13.66
C CYS A 209 -1.88 -16.53 -15.07
N ASP A 210 -2.63 -15.47 -15.36
CA ASP A 210 -3.13 -15.07 -16.67
C ASP A 210 -1.96 -14.43 -17.46
N HIS A 211 -1.16 -15.24 -18.15
CA HIS A 211 0.09 -14.80 -18.78
C HIS A 211 -0.16 -14.02 -20.08
N ASP A 212 -1.13 -14.46 -20.88
CA ASP A 212 -1.53 -13.78 -22.13
C ASP A 212 -2.47 -12.60 -21.88
N ARG A 213 -2.99 -12.49 -20.65
CA ARG A 213 -3.80 -11.38 -20.15
C ARG A 213 -5.11 -11.21 -20.89
N ASP A 214 -5.73 -12.29 -21.22
CA ASP A 214 -7.01 -12.32 -21.90
C ASP A 214 -8.23 -12.34 -20.96
N GLY A 215 -7.97 -12.43 -19.63
CA GLY A 215 -8.96 -12.38 -18.55
C GLY A 215 -9.60 -13.72 -18.20
N ALA A 216 -9.00 -14.82 -18.71
CA ALA A 216 -9.38 -16.17 -18.35
C ALA A 216 -8.11 -17.00 -18.16
N LEU A 217 -8.14 -18.05 -17.37
CA LEU A 217 -7.07 -19.03 -17.30
C LEU A 217 -7.37 -20.15 -18.31
N SER A 218 -6.58 -20.22 -19.35
CA SER A 218 -6.55 -21.32 -20.30
C SER A 218 -6.20 -22.64 -19.61
N ASP A 219 -6.38 -23.76 -20.28
CA ASP A 219 -6.02 -25.09 -19.74
C ASP A 219 -4.53 -25.18 -19.37
N ALA A 220 -3.67 -24.57 -20.18
CA ALA A 220 -2.24 -24.52 -19.91
C ALA A 220 -1.92 -23.68 -18.67
N GLU A 221 -2.50 -22.47 -18.55
CA GLU A 221 -2.29 -21.58 -17.42
C GLU A 221 -2.87 -22.14 -16.11
N LEU A 222 -4.03 -22.79 -16.18
CA LEU A 222 -4.62 -23.47 -15.04
C LEU A 222 -3.73 -24.63 -14.57
N ASN A 223 -3.14 -25.37 -15.49
CA ASN A 223 -2.16 -26.41 -15.17
C ASN A 223 -0.88 -25.82 -14.57
N ASP A 224 -0.34 -24.73 -15.13
CA ASP A 224 0.85 -24.05 -14.60
C ASP A 224 0.60 -23.50 -13.19
N PHE A 225 -0.59 -22.92 -12.95
CA PHE A 225 -1.03 -22.52 -11.61
C PHE A 225 -1.03 -23.70 -10.64
N GLN A 226 -1.59 -24.85 -11.06
CA GLN A 226 -1.65 -26.06 -10.23
C GLN A 226 -0.25 -26.60 -9.91
N VAL A 227 0.62 -26.73 -10.92
CA VAL A 227 2.01 -27.15 -10.72
C VAL A 227 2.74 -26.21 -9.77
N LYS A 228 2.57 -24.90 -9.96
CA LYS A 228 3.21 -23.88 -9.11
C LYS A 228 2.74 -23.98 -7.65
N CYS A 229 1.45 -24.22 -7.40
CA CYS A 229 0.90 -24.25 -6.05
C CYS A 229 1.10 -25.58 -5.34
N PHE A 230 0.92 -26.69 -6.06
CA PHE A 230 0.80 -28.03 -5.47
C PHE A 230 1.89 -29.03 -5.96
N ASN A 231 2.80 -28.59 -6.83
CA ASN A 231 3.86 -29.42 -7.44
C ASN A 231 3.32 -30.65 -8.19
N ALA A 232 2.07 -30.63 -8.62
CA ALA A 232 1.44 -31.73 -9.37
C ALA A 232 0.64 -31.17 -10.54
N PRO A 233 0.78 -31.72 -11.76
CA PRO A 233 -0.01 -31.31 -12.91
C PRO A 233 -1.45 -31.81 -12.80
N LEU A 234 -2.38 -31.09 -13.43
CA LEU A 234 -3.77 -31.54 -13.62
C LEU A 234 -3.86 -32.50 -14.82
N GLN A 235 -4.64 -33.57 -14.64
CA GLN A 235 -5.01 -34.41 -15.78
C GLN A 235 -6.06 -33.68 -16.64
N PRO A 236 -6.10 -33.91 -17.96
CA PRO A 236 -7.12 -33.27 -18.81
C PRO A 236 -8.57 -33.48 -18.34
N SER A 237 -8.86 -34.67 -17.80
CA SER A 237 -10.18 -34.99 -17.22
C SER A 237 -10.52 -34.15 -15.99
N GLU A 238 -9.51 -33.79 -15.18
CA GLU A 238 -9.68 -32.94 -13.99
C GLU A 238 -9.95 -31.49 -14.39
N ILE A 239 -9.26 -30.97 -15.42
CA ILE A 239 -9.52 -29.63 -15.94
C ILE A 239 -10.95 -29.51 -16.45
N VAL A 240 -11.41 -30.50 -17.23
CA VAL A 240 -12.80 -30.57 -17.69
C VAL A 240 -13.76 -30.65 -16.50
N GLY A 241 -13.43 -31.44 -15.48
CA GLY A 241 -14.21 -31.57 -14.26
C GLY A 241 -14.36 -30.24 -13.51
N VAL A 242 -13.26 -29.49 -13.33
CA VAL A 242 -13.26 -28.18 -12.68
C VAL A 242 -14.13 -27.19 -13.46
N LYS A 243 -13.95 -27.09 -14.78
CA LYS A 243 -14.72 -26.20 -15.64
C LYS A 243 -16.22 -26.53 -15.59
N ARG A 244 -16.57 -27.83 -15.61
CA ARG A 244 -17.95 -28.29 -15.51
C ARG A 244 -18.60 -27.88 -14.18
N VAL A 245 -17.95 -28.14 -13.05
CA VAL A 245 -18.46 -27.79 -11.71
C VAL A 245 -18.69 -26.28 -11.58
N VAL A 246 -17.80 -25.47 -12.16
CA VAL A 246 -17.95 -24.02 -12.17
C VAL A 246 -19.11 -23.61 -13.08
N SER A 247 -19.15 -24.08 -14.32
CA SER A 247 -20.18 -23.68 -15.30
C SER A 247 -21.60 -24.11 -14.90
N GLU A 248 -21.75 -25.24 -14.22
CA GLU A 248 -23.03 -25.71 -13.71
C GLU A 248 -23.66 -24.79 -12.65
N LYS A 249 -22.81 -24.16 -11.81
CA LYS A 249 -23.27 -23.29 -10.72
C LYS A 249 -23.15 -21.80 -11.06
N LEU A 250 -22.23 -21.44 -11.93
CA LEU A 250 -21.91 -20.07 -12.32
C LEU A 250 -21.55 -20.03 -13.82
N PRO A 251 -22.54 -19.87 -14.72
CA PRO A 251 -22.30 -19.92 -16.17
C PRO A 251 -21.23 -18.93 -16.66
N GLU A 252 -21.16 -17.71 -16.10
CA GLU A 252 -20.13 -16.72 -16.44
C GLU A 252 -18.74 -17.03 -15.87
N GLY A 253 -18.64 -18.06 -15.04
CA GLY A 253 -17.37 -18.51 -14.45
C GLY A 253 -16.43 -19.19 -15.43
N VAL A 254 -16.90 -19.60 -16.60
CA VAL A 254 -16.11 -20.24 -17.67
C VAL A 254 -16.55 -19.66 -19.01
N ASN A 255 -15.60 -19.33 -19.88
CA ASN A 255 -15.85 -18.87 -21.23
C ASN A 255 -15.02 -19.71 -22.24
N GLU A 256 -15.07 -19.35 -23.54
CA GLU A 256 -14.34 -20.05 -24.61
C GLU A 256 -12.81 -20.08 -24.39
N ARG A 257 -12.27 -19.08 -23.65
CA ARG A 257 -10.84 -18.95 -23.38
C ARG A 257 -10.38 -19.76 -22.17
N GLY A 258 -11.28 -19.96 -21.18
CA GLY A 258 -10.92 -20.69 -19.97
C GLY A 258 -11.75 -20.36 -18.76
N LEU A 259 -11.15 -20.51 -17.57
CA LEU A 259 -11.72 -20.15 -16.27
C LEU A 259 -11.60 -18.64 -16.04
N THR A 260 -12.72 -17.95 -15.92
CA THR A 260 -12.73 -16.50 -15.70
C THR A 260 -12.34 -16.15 -14.26
N LEU A 261 -12.03 -14.86 -13.98
CA LEU A 261 -11.77 -14.39 -12.61
C LEU A 261 -12.93 -14.72 -11.66
N THR A 262 -14.18 -14.55 -12.12
CA THR A 262 -15.36 -14.84 -11.32
C THR A 262 -15.43 -16.34 -10.99
N GLY A 263 -15.16 -17.20 -11.98
CA GLY A 263 -15.07 -18.64 -11.78
C GLY A 263 -13.93 -19.06 -10.85
N PHE A 264 -12.79 -18.42 -10.93
CA PHE A 264 -11.65 -18.67 -10.04
C PHE A 264 -11.97 -18.31 -8.58
N LEU A 265 -12.59 -17.15 -8.34
CA LEU A 265 -13.03 -16.76 -7.00
C LEU A 265 -14.11 -17.70 -6.44
N PHE A 266 -15.07 -18.07 -7.28
CA PHE A 266 -16.10 -19.03 -6.92
C PHE A 266 -15.52 -20.40 -6.54
N LEU A 267 -14.53 -20.88 -7.27
CA LEU A 267 -13.85 -22.16 -6.98
C LEU A 267 -13.20 -22.13 -5.58
N HIS A 268 -12.55 -21.04 -5.19
CA HIS A 268 -11.98 -20.88 -3.87
C HIS A 268 -13.05 -20.77 -2.77
N ALA A 269 -14.16 -20.07 -3.02
CA ALA A 269 -15.31 -20.05 -2.10
C ALA A 269 -15.87 -21.46 -1.88
N LEU A 270 -15.99 -22.25 -2.95
CA LEU A 270 -16.48 -23.62 -2.91
C LEU A 270 -15.52 -24.55 -2.12
N PHE A 271 -14.20 -24.37 -2.23
CA PHE A 271 -13.23 -25.13 -1.43
C PHE A 271 -13.42 -24.84 0.06
N ILE A 272 -13.60 -23.57 0.42
CA ILE A 272 -13.80 -23.15 1.82
C ILE A 272 -15.12 -23.69 2.36
N GLU A 273 -16.22 -23.57 1.61
CA GLU A 273 -17.55 -24.08 1.97
C GLU A 273 -17.52 -25.60 2.23
N LYS A 274 -16.73 -26.33 1.42
CA LYS A 274 -16.53 -27.79 1.61
C LYS A 274 -15.47 -28.15 2.68
N GLY A 275 -15.02 -27.21 3.49
CA GLY A 275 -14.04 -27.43 4.56
C GLY A 275 -12.60 -27.67 4.08
N ARG A 276 -12.28 -27.43 2.80
CA ARG A 276 -10.94 -27.57 2.22
C ARG A 276 -10.15 -26.26 2.31
N LEU A 277 -10.01 -25.72 3.52
CA LEU A 277 -9.32 -24.46 3.78
C LEU A 277 -7.85 -24.49 3.36
N GLU A 278 -7.20 -25.63 3.57
CA GLU A 278 -5.78 -25.85 3.24
C GLU A 278 -5.47 -25.57 1.77
N THR A 279 -6.40 -25.85 0.85
CA THR A 279 -6.22 -25.58 -0.57
C THR A 279 -6.03 -24.08 -0.83
N THR A 280 -6.93 -23.25 -0.30
CA THR A 280 -6.86 -21.80 -0.47
C THR A 280 -5.65 -21.21 0.27
N TRP A 281 -5.34 -21.69 1.49
CA TRP A 281 -4.16 -21.25 2.22
C TRP A 281 -2.85 -21.62 1.54
N THR A 282 -2.75 -22.80 0.94
CA THR A 282 -1.58 -23.23 0.17
C THR A 282 -1.34 -22.26 -0.99
N VAL A 283 -2.40 -21.91 -1.73
CA VAL A 283 -2.31 -20.93 -2.81
C VAL A 283 -1.85 -19.58 -2.28
N LEU A 284 -2.50 -19.03 -1.25
CA LEU A 284 -2.14 -17.72 -0.68
C LEU A 284 -0.69 -17.69 -0.22
N ARG A 285 -0.24 -18.70 0.53
CA ARG A 285 1.14 -18.78 1.04
C ARG A 285 2.17 -18.93 -0.06
N LYS A 286 1.85 -19.68 -1.12
CA LYS A 286 2.74 -19.83 -2.27
C LYS A 286 2.98 -18.50 -3.00
N PHE A 287 2.02 -17.58 -2.94
CA PHE A 287 2.13 -16.24 -3.48
C PHE A 287 2.53 -15.17 -2.45
N GLY A 288 3.00 -15.59 -1.26
CA GLY A 288 3.64 -14.74 -0.27
C GLY A 288 2.70 -14.04 0.70
N TYR A 289 1.50 -14.57 0.94
CA TYR A 289 0.58 -14.04 1.93
C TYR A 289 0.75 -14.72 3.31
N ASN A 290 0.71 -13.92 4.37
CA ASN A 290 0.69 -14.38 5.76
C ASN A 290 -0.74 -14.72 6.22
N ASN A 291 -0.90 -15.09 7.51
CA ASN A 291 -2.20 -15.47 8.09
C ASN A 291 -3.22 -14.30 8.16
N ASP A 292 -2.79 -13.05 8.07
CA ASP A 292 -3.66 -11.87 7.99
C ASP A 292 -4.01 -11.48 6.54
N ILE A 293 -3.60 -12.31 5.58
CA ILE A 293 -3.71 -12.04 4.14
C ILE A 293 -3.01 -10.73 3.76
N LYS A 294 -1.89 -10.44 4.39
CA LYS A 294 -0.96 -9.39 3.99
C LYS A 294 0.21 -10.02 3.26
N LEU A 295 0.74 -9.31 2.27
CA LEU A 295 1.99 -9.72 1.64
C LEU A 295 3.12 -9.70 2.67
N ALA A 296 4.00 -10.66 2.58
CA ALA A 296 5.19 -10.75 3.39
C ALA A 296 6.08 -9.52 3.19
N GLU A 297 6.65 -9.00 4.27
CA GLU A 297 7.47 -7.77 4.25
C GLU A 297 8.72 -7.90 3.36
N ASP A 298 9.26 -9.11 3.22
CA ASP A 298 10.38 -9.41 2.32
C ASP A 298 10.00 -9.32 0.83
N LEU A 299 8.72 -9.42 0.49
CA LEU A 299 8.20 -9.20 -0.86
C LEU A 299 7.91 -7.73 -1.15
N ILE A 300 7.84 -6.89 -0.11
CA ILE A 300 7.69 -5.44 -0.24
C ILE A 300 9.07 -4.84 0.01
N PRO A 301 9.82 -4.49 -1.03
CA PRO A 301 11.16 -4.00 -0.86
C PRO A 301 11.16 -2.72 -0.01
N SER A 302 12.01 -2.67 1.02
CA SER A 302 12.19 -1.43 1.78
C SER A 302 12.74 -0.35 0.85
N THR A 303 12.09 0.80 0.84
CA THR A 303 12.60 1.97 0.11
C THR A 303 13.96 2.34 0.66
N SER A 304 14.97 2.43 -0.21
CA SER A 304 16.32 2.83 0.20
C SER A 304 16.28 4.16 0.95
N LYS A 305 17.11 4.31 1.99
CA LYS A 305 17.29 5.59 2.70
C LYS A 305 17.61 6.68 1.69
N ARG A 306 16.76 7.69 1.59
CA ARG A 306 16.91 8.84 0.69
C ARG A 306 17.23 10.09 1.49
N ALA A 307 17.94 11.02 0.89
CA ALA A 307 18.10 12.36 1.47
C ALA A 307 16.79 13.16 1.31
N PRO A 308 16.48 14.14 2.16
CA PRO A 308 15.26 14.96 2.10
C PRO A 308 15.09 15.71 0.78
N ASP A 309 16.20 16.04 0.10
CA ASP A 309 16.23 16.72 -1.20
C ASP A 309 16.25 15.76 -2.41
N GLN A 310 15.89 14.50 -2.21
CA GLN A 310 15.78 13.48 -3.25
C GLN A 310 14.36 12.90 -3.28
N ASP A 311 13.85 12.65 -4.48
CA ASP A 311 12.52 12.06 -4.65
C ASP A 311 12.60 10.64 -5.18
N PRO A 312 11.69 9.76 -4.75
CA PRO A 312 11.45 8.52 -5.45
C PRO A 312 10.66 8.85 -6.73
N THR A 313 11.07 8.27 -7.82
CA THR A 313 10.39 8.42 -9.10
C THR A 313 10.47 7.13 -9.88
N TRP A 314 9.52 6.91 -10.76
CA TRP A 314 9.55 5.81 -11.71
C TRP A 314 10.60 6.09 -12.79
N LYS A 315 11.34 5.07 -13.20
CA LYS A 315 12.30 5.20 -14.31
C LYS A 315 11.52 5.57 -15.58
N THR A 316 11.61 6.81 -15.99
CA THR A 316 11.11 7.45 -17.23
C THR A 316 9.78 6.93 -17.82
N PHE A 317 9.17 7.64 -18.76
CA PHE A 317 7.95 7.24 -19.49
C PHE A 317 7.97 5.81 -20.05
N GLY A 318 9.17 5.21 -20.28
CA GLY A 318 9.34 3.77 -20.45
C GLY A 318 9.07 2.95 -19.19
N GLY A 319 9.19 3.52 -17.99
CA GLY A 319 8.89 2.89 -16.68
C GLY A 319 7.41 2.81 -16.35
N PHE A 320 6.57 3.65 -16.95
CA PHE A 320 5.13 3.48 -16.91
C PHE A 320 4.63 2.36 -17.85
N LYS A 321 5.47 1.86 -18.78
CA LYS A 321 5.15 0.63 -19.53
C LYS A 321 4.74 -0.55 -18.63
N PRO A 322 5.35 -0.78 -17.46
CA PRO A 322 4.89 -1.82 -16.53
C PRO A 322 3.50 -1.54 -15.93
N LEU A 323 3.23 -0.28 -15.55
CA LEU A 323 1.88 0.10 -15.13
C LEU A 323 0.89 0.01 -16.28
N LEU A 324 1.26 0.46 -17.48
CA LEU A 324 0.50 0.27 -18.71
C LEU A 324 0.34 -1.21 -19.07
N ALA A 325 1.34 -2.06 -18.77
CA ALA A 325 1.23 -3.50 -18.93
C ALA A 325 0.25 -4.12 -17.91
N CYS A 326 0.22 -3.63 -16.68
CA CYS A 326 -0.83 -3.98 -15.72
C CYS A 326 -2.21 -3.52 -16.19
N PHE A 327 -2.30 -2.43 -16.96
CA PHE A 327 -3.53 -1.94 -17.61
C PHE A 327 -3.97 -2.79 -18.82
N ARG A 328 -3.08 -3.54 -19.44
CA ARG A 328 -3.43 -4.44 -20.56
C ARG A 328 -4.17 -5.72 -20.12
N VAL A 329 -4.39 -5.93 -18.83
CA VAL A 329 -4.81 -7.19 -18.21
C VAL A 329 -6.32 -7.43 -18.21
N VAL A 330 -7.18 -6.56 -18.71
CA VAL A 330 -8.61 -6.85 -18.61
C VAL A 330 -9.34 -6.75 -19.93
N PRO A 331 -9.81 -7.88 -20.47
CA PRO A 331 -10.83 -7.92 -21.50
C PRO A 331 -12.23 -8.04 -20.86
N HIS A 332 -13.17 -7.39 -21.49
CA HIS A 332 -14.62 -7.46 -21.33
C HIS A 332 -15.28 -6.74 -20.14
N VAL A 333 -15.83 -5.59 -20.46
CA VAL A 333 -16.94 -4.94 -19.79
C VAL A 333 -18.23 -5.42 -20.48
N GLU A 334 -19.20 -5.79 -19.64
CA GLU A 334 -20.55 -6.24 -19.99
C GLU A 334 -21.17 -5.59 -21.23
N SER A 335 -21.81 -6.39 -22.03
CA SER A 335 -22.45 -6.09 -23.33
C SER A 335 -23.39 -4.86 -23.37
N ALA A 336 -23.91 -4.41 -22.25
CA ALA A 336 -24.80 -3.24 -22.17
C ALA A 336 -24.09 -1.87 -22.38
N LYS A 337 -22.75 -1.82 -22.32
CA LYS A 337 -21.97 -0.59 -22.60
C LYS A 337 -21.24 -0.62 -23.93
N LEU A 338 -21.14 -1.80 -24.57
CA LEU A 338 -20.66 -1.94 -25.94
C LEU A 338 -21.64 -1.30 -26.96
N ASP A 339 -22.95 -1.38 -26.72
CA ASP A 339 -23.97 -0.76 -27.58
C ASP A 339 -23.78 0.76 -27.74
N PHE A 340 -23.32 1.44 -26.67
CA PHE A 340 -23.05 2.89 -26.74
C PHE A 340 -21.75 3.19 -27.50
N TYR A 341 -20.76 2.32 -27.40
CA TYR A 341 -19.49 2.44 -28.12
C TYR A 341 -19.69 2.19 -29.63
N ASP A 342 -20.41 1.14 -29.97
CA ASP A 342 -20.72 0.81 -31.37
C ASP A 342 -21.65 1.85 -32.02
N GLN A 343 -22.60 2.42 -31.29
CA GLN A 343 -23.41 3.55 -31.75
C GLN A 343 -22.60 4.83 -31.92
N TYR A 344 -21.66 5.13 -31.01
CA TYR A 344 -20.76 6.29 -31.12
C TYR A 344 -19.76 6.11 -32.26
N LYS A 345 -19.22 4.91 -32.43
CA LYS A 345 -18.34 4.55 -33.54
C LYS A 345 -19.06 4.62 -34.88
N ALA A 346 -20.29 4.17 -34.95
CA ALA A 346 -21.14 4.30 -36.14
C ALA A 346 -21.46 5.78 -36.46
N LEU A 347 -21.69 6.60 -35.43
CA LEU A 347 -21.94 8.03 -35.59
C LEU A 347 -20.69 8.78 -36.10
N VAL A 348 -19.51 8.48 -35.54
CA VAL A 348 -18.23 9.10 -35.96
C VAL A 348 -17.86 8.66 -37.39
N LEU A 349 -18.08 7.41 -37.75
CA LEU A 349 -17.84 6.86 -39.07
C LEU A 349 -18.79 7.44 -40.12
N SER A 350 -20.01 7.85 -39.76
CA SER A 350 -20.99 8.43 -40.63
C SER A 350 -20.73 9.92 -40.94
N VAL A 351 -20.00 10.64 -40.08
CA VAL A 351 -19.82 12.09 -40.16
C VAL A 351 -18.52 12.50 -40.87
N CYS A 352 -17.47 11.69 -40.90
CA CYS A 352 -16.22 12.05 -41.57
C CYS A 352 -15.32 10.88 -41.96
N PRO A 353 -15.44 10.30 -43.17
CA PRO A 353 -14.66 9.11 -43.56
C PRO A 353 -13.16 9.31 -43.78
N LEU A 354 -12.69 10.56 -43.92
CA LEU A 354 -11.30 10.88 -44.31
C LEU A 354 -10.34 11.22 -43.14
N LEU A 355 -10.86 11.45 -41.95
CA LEU A 355 -10.04 11.75 -40.76
C LEU A 355 -9.80 10.51 -39.87
N VAL A 356 -10.30 9.37 -40.30
CA VAL A 356 -10.60 8.22 -39.46
C VAL A 356 -9.38 7.31 -39.19
N SER A 357 -8.34 7.31 -40.01
CA SER A 357 -7.31 6.27 -39.89
C SER A 357 -6.24 6.54 -38.83
N LYS A 358 -6.00 7.80 -38.46
CA LYS A 358 -4.99 8.16 -37.45
C LYS A 358 -5.60 8.42 -36.06
N CYS A 359 -6.79 9.08 -36.02
CA CYS A 359 -7.47 9.34 -34.74
C CYS A 359 -8.15 8.11 -34.14
N LEU A 360 -8.55 7.11 -34.92
CA LEU A 360 -9.19 5.89 -34.39
C LEU A 360 -8.21 4.97 -33.65
N LEU A 361 -6.96 4.94 -34.02
CA LEU A 361 -5.94 4.16 -33.31
C LEU A 361 -5.66 4.77 -31.92
N ASP A 362 -5.66 6.09 -31.79
CA ASP A 362 -5.45 6.78 -30.52
C ASP A 362 -6.72 6.78 -29.66
N LEU A 363 -7.90 6.98 -30.26
CA LEU A 363 -9.20 6.90 -29.56
C LEU A 363 -9.53 5.47 -29.08
N ASP A 364 -9.20 4.44 -29.87
CA ASP A 364 -9.39 3.04 -29.47
C ASP A 364 -8.43 2.68 -28.31
N LEU A 365 -7.23 3.25 -28.28
CA LEU A 365 -6.28 3.08 -27.18
C LEU A 365 -6.75 3.83 -25.91
N GLU A 366 -7.23 5.06 -26.02
CA GLU A 366 -7.76 5.85 -24.89
C GLU A 366 -9.05 5.25 -24.32
N MET A 367 -9.96 4.81 -25.18
CA MET A 367 -11.21 4.17 -24.73
C MET A 367 -10.99 2.78 -24.13
N LYS A 368 -10.04 2.00 -24.65
CA LYS A 368 -9.59 0.74 -24.03
C LYS A 368 -8.89 1.00 -22.69
N LEU A 369 -8.14 2.09 -22.56
CA LEU A 369 -7.53 2.51 -21.31
C LEU A 369 -8.57 3.00 -20.30
N LEU A 370 -9.61 3.73 -20.72
CA LEU A 370 -10.71 4.19 -19.87
C LEU A 370 -11.58 3.04 -19.38
N ALA A 371 -11.92 2.07 -20.24
CA ALA A 371 -12.63 0.86 -19.86
C ALA A 371 -11.83 0.04 -18.81
N ARG A 372 -10.51 -0.04 -19.01
CA ARG A 372 -9.57 -0.70 -18.09
C ARG A 372 -9.45 0.01 -16.76
N PHE A 373 -9.49 1.34 -16.75
CA PHE A 373 -9.52 2.14 -15.52
C PHE A 373 -10.80 1.88 -14.70
N PHE A 374 -11.95 1.77 -15.35
CA PHE A 374 -13.21 1.42 -14.69
C PHE A 374 -13.16 0.05 -14.02
N PHE A 375 -12.45 -0.90 -14.63
CA PHE A 375 -12.30 -2.24 -14.06
C PHE A 375 -11.31 -2.27 -12.89
N MET A 376 -10.20 -1.53 -12.95
CA MET A 376 -9.31 -1.37 -11.80
C MET A 376 -10.04 -0.69 -10.62
N ARG A 377 -10.90 0.28 -10.89
CA ARG A 377 -11.79 0.85 -9.88
C ARG A 377 -12.62 -0.25 -9.21
N LYS A 378 -13.26 -1.15 -9.98
CA LYS A 378 -14.06 -2.26 -9.45
C LYS A 378 -13.21 -3.36 -8.75
N ALA A 379 -11.96 -3.56 -9.15
CA ALA A 379 -11.05 -4.52 -8.54
C ALA A 379 -10.50 -4.06 -7.17
N TRP A 380 -10.50 -2.74 -6.88
CA TRP A 380 -10.03 -2.14 -5.62
C TRP A 380 -11.17 -1.79 -4.66
N PHE A 381 -12.44 -1.98 -5.07
CA PHE A 381 -13.59 -1.21 -4.61
C PHE A 381 -14.18 -1.57 -3.28
N GLU A 382 -13.75 -2.55 -2.53
CA GLU A 382 -14.61 -2.90 -1.38
C GLU A 382 -14.05 -2.65 0.02
N VAL A 383 -12.76 -2.43 0.27
CA VAL A 383 -12.34 -2.22 1.67
C VAL A 383 -11.24 -1.19 1.92
N ASP A 384 -10.28 -0.97 1.01
CA ASP A 384 -9.11 -0.13 1.32
C ASP A 384 -8.49 0.55 0.09
N SER A 385 -9.31 1.20 -0.75
CA SER A 385 -8.78 1.99 -1.86
C SER A 385 -7.93 3.14 -1.31
N PRO A 386 -6.62 3.21 -1.61
CA PRO A 386 -5.78 4.33 -1.16
C PRO A 386 -6.25 5.66 -1.77
N TRP A 387 -7.06 5.59 -2.84
CA TRP A 387 -7.55 6.75 -3.57
C TRP A 387 -8.70 7.49 -2.90
N GLU A 388 -9.34 6.89 -1.90
CA GLU A 388 -10.46 7.45 -1.14
C GLU A 388 -10.01 8.01 0.22
N ARG A 389 -8.71 7.91 0.51
CA ARG A 389 -8.12 8.45 1.74
C ARG A 389 -7.42 9.76 1.46
N GLU A 390 -7.45 10.68 2.42
CA GLU A 390 -6.58 11.84 2.38
C GLU A 390 -5.09 11.42 2.46
N PRO A 391 -4.19 12.09 1.72
CA PRO A 391 -4.43 13.29 0.90
C PRO A 391 -4.77 13.00 -0.57
N TYR A 392 -5.19 11.78 -0.93
CA TYR A 392 -5.39 11.38 -2.35
C TYR A 392 -6.79 11.64 -2.87
N THR A 393 -7.73 12.05 -2.02
CA THR A 393 -9.10 12.34 -2.42
C THR A 393 -9.15 13.62 -3.26
N ASP A 394 -9.83 13.57 -4.38
CA ASP A 394 -10.13 14.76 -5.22
C ASP A 394 -8.93 15.62 -5.69
N VAL A 395 -7.74 15.05 -5.75
CA VAL A 395 -6.48 15.77 -6.08
C VAL A 395 -6.20 15.93 -7.57
N ALA A 396 -6.91 15.22 -8.44
CA ALA A 396 -6.68 15.21 -9.89
C ALA A 396 -7.95 15.50 -10.67
N GLN A 397 -7.78 15.96 -11.91
CA GLN A 397 -8.88 16.29 -12.82
C GLN A 397 -9.74 15.06 -13.11
N LYS A 398 -11.06 15.20 -12.96
CA LYS A 398 -12.06 14.20 -13.32
C LYS A 398 -12.75 14.60 -14.64
N ASN A 399 -13.11 13.60 -15.43
CA ASN A 399 -13.97 13.82 -16.61
C ASN A 399 -15.43 14.05 -16.19
N ALA A 400 -16.30 14.38 -17.17
CA ALA A 400 -17.72 14.63 -16.95
C ALA A 400 -18.49 13.46 -16.28
N PHE A 401 -17.96 12.23 -16.34
CA PHE A 401 -18.52 11.02 -15.73
C PHE A 401 -17.88 10.67 -14.38
N GLY A 402 -17.06 11.57 -13.81
CA GLY A 402 -16.36 11.36 -12.54
C GLY A 402 -15.15 10.41 -12.63
N GLY A 403 -14.79 9.93 -13.83
CA GLY A 403 -13.60 9.12 -14.06
C GLY A 403 -12.33 9.95 -14.20
N LEU A 404 -11.17 9.31 -14.14
CA LEU A 404 -9.87 9.92 -14.38
C LEU A 404 -9.38 9.60 -15.80
N SER A 405 -8.75 10.56 -16.47
CA SER A 405 -7.96 10.28 -17.67
C SER A 405 -6.70 9.50 -17.31
N LEU A 406 -5.99 8.93 -18.29
CA LEU A 406 -4.71 8.27 -18.05
C LEU A 406 -3.70 9.22 -17.40
N ASP A 407 -3.58 10.44 -17.92
CA ASP A 407 -2.65 11.46 -17.41
C ASP A 407 -3.00 11.84 -15.96
N ALA A 408 -4.29 12.03 -15.64
CA ALA A 408 -4.76 12.31 -14.30
C ALA A 408 -4.49 11.15 -13.33
N PHE A 409 -4.66 9.90 -13.78
CA PHE A 409 -4.35 8.72 -13.00
C PHE A 409 -2.84 8.59 -12.73
N LEU A 410 -2.00 8.73 -13.75
CA LEU A 410 -0.55 8.67 -13.61
C LEU A 410 -0.03 9.80 -12.72
N SER A 411 -0.62 11.00 -12.80
CA SER A 411 -0.31 12.11 -11.92
C SER A 411 -0.65 11.81 -10.46
N LYS A 412 -1.82 11.24 -10.22
CA LYS A 412 -2.26 10.81 -8.87
C LYS A 412 -1.35 9.71 -8.30
N TRP A 413 -0.93 8.76 -9.16
CA TRP A 413 0.05 7.75 -8.76
C TRP A 413 1.44 8.35 -8.47
N ALA A 414 1.86 9.37 -9.23
CA ALA A 414 3.10 10.09 -8.97
C ALA A 414 3.04 10.82 -7.62
N LEU A 415 1.91 11.43 -7.26
CA LEU A 415 1.69 12.01 -5.94
C LEU A 415 1.83 10.96 -4.83
N MET A 416 1.19 9.79 -4.96
CA MET A 416 1.33 8.70 -4.00
C MET A 416 2.78 8.22 -3.87
N THR A 417 3.48 8.08 -5.01
CA THR A 417 4.90 7.69 -5.02
C THR A 417 5.77 8.71 -4.30
N PHE A 418 5.45 9.98 -4.44
CA PHE A 418 6.17 11.07 -3.81
C PHE A 418 5.96 11.12 -2.30
N LEU A 419 4.70 11.01 -1.85
CA LEU A 419 4.33 11.09 -0.43
C LEU A 419 4.66 9.81 0.33
N ASP A 420 4.25 8.66 -0.21
CA ASP A 420 4.44 7.33 0.39
C ASP A 420 4.93 6.32 -0.66
N PRO A 421 6.25 6.23 -0.86
CA PRO A 421 6.84 5.28 -1.81
C PRO A 421 6.56 3.82 -1.47
N ALA A 422 6.46 3.48 -0.18
CA ALA A 422 6.20 2.12 0.26
C ALA A 422 4.78 1.69 -0.13
N LEU A 423 3.80 2.54 0.15
CA LEU A 423 2.41 2.34 -0.28
C LEU A 423 2.28 2.26 -1.80
N SER A 424 3.02 3.11 -2.53
CA SER A 424 3.04 3.08 -4.01
C SER A 424 3.58 1.76 -4.54
N MET A 425 4.66 1.23 -3.96
CA MET A 425 5.21 -0.08 -4.30
C MET A 425 4.27 -1.22 -3.95
N GLU A 426 3.73 -1.22 -2.74
CA GLU A 426 2.76 -2.20 -2.30
C GLU A 426 1.58 -2.28 -3.28
N ASN A 427 1.03 -1.13 -3.63
CA ASN A 427 -0.08 -1.06 -4.57
C ASN A 427 0.30 -1.58 -5.96
N MET A 428 1.52 -1.32 -6.45
CA MET A 428 2.00 -1.86 -7.72
C MET A 428 2.09 -3.38 -7.71
N ILE A 429 2.56 -3.96 -6.60
CA ILE A 429 2.61 -5.41 -6.41
C ILE A 429 1.19 -5.99 -6.42
N TYR A 430 0.22 -5.33 -5.74
CA TYR A 430 -1.18 -5.77 -5.72
C TYR A 430 -1.88 -5.68 -7.08
N VAL A 431 -1.45 -4.79 -7.96
CA VAL A 431 -1.96 -4.71 -9.36
C VAL A 431 -1.36 -5.80 -10.24
N GLY A 432 -0.50 -6.66 -9.69
CA GLY A 432 0.12 -7.77 -10.43
C GLY A 432 1.31 -7.34 -11.31
N TYR A 433 2.13 -6.36 -10.85
CA TYR A 433 3.37 -6.03 -11.55
C TYR A 433 4.29 -7.25 -11.63
N PRO A 434 4.65 -7.72 -12.85
CA PRO A 434 5.37 -8.99 -13.02
C PRO A 434 6.89 -8.86 -12.81
N GLY A 435 7.43 -7.63 -12.77
CA GLY A 435 8.86 -7.36 -12.62
C GLY A 435 9.29 -7.15 -11.16
N ASP A 436 10.60 -6.97 -10.96
CA ASP A 436 11.12 -6.53 -9.68
C ASP A 436 10.73 -5.06 -9.42
N PRO A 437 9.93 -4.77 -8.36
CA PRO A 437 9.47 -3.43 -8.06
C PRO A 437 10.60 -2.43 -7.81
N LEU A 438 11.71 -2.86 -7.19
CA LEU A 438 12.88 -2.01 -6.96
C LEU A 438 13.54 -1.54 -8.27
N SER A 439 13.53 -2.40 -9.28
CA SER A 439 14.10 -2.05 -10.60
C SER A 439 13.29 -0.97 -11.32
N ALA A 440 12.01 -0.83 -11.00
CA ALA A 440 11.10 0.16 -11.57
C ALA A 440 11.24 1.54 -10.92
N PHE A 441 11.75 1.62 -9.69
CA PHE A 441 12.01 2.88 -8.99
C PHE A 441 13.43 3.39 -9.21
N ARG A 442 13.59 4.69 -9.17
CA ARG A 442 14.88 5.32 -8.95
C ARG A 442 14.71 6.49 -7.97
N VAL A 443 15.79 6.81 -7.27
CA VAL A 443 15.90 8.02 -6.47
C VAL A 443 16.55 9.11 -7.34
N THR A 444 15.95 10.29 -7.39
CA THR A 444 16.46 11.42 -8.16
C THR A 444 17.81 11.92 -7.57
N ARG A 445 18.54 12.71 -8.35
CA ARG A 445 19.68 13.47 -7.81
C ARG A 445 19.19 14.45 -6.74
N LYS A 446 20.09 14.87 -5.87
CA LYS A 446 19.82 15.91 -4.87
C LYS A 446 19.50 17.23 -5.54
N ARG A 447 18.42 17.92 -5.12
CA ARG A 447 18.02 19.23 -5.67
C ARG A 447 19.14 20.25 -5.64
N ARG A 448 19.96 20.28 -4.59
CA ARG A 448 21.13 21.16 -4.51
C ARG A 448 22.13 20.92 -5.63
N LEU A 449 22.31 19.68 -6.08
CA LEU A 449 23.20 19.37 -7.20
C LEU A 449 22.61 19.79 -8.54
N ASP A 450 21.31 19.63 -8.73
CA ASP A 450 20.61 20.06 -9.93
C ASP A 450 20.68 21.60 -10.06
N ARG A 451 20.46 22.34 -8.96
CA ARG A 451 20.60 23.79 -8.90
C ARG A 451 22.04 24.27 -9.22
N LYS A 452 23.07 23.61 -8.70
CA LYS A 452 24.46 23.90 -9.04
C LYS A 452 24.79 23.64 -10.51
N LYS A 453 24.24 22.56 -11.08
CA LYS A 453 24.47 22.19 -12.49
C LYS A 453 23.56 22.93 -13.45
N GLN A 454 22.58 23.67 -12.96
CA GLN A 454 21.55 24.36 -13.75
C GLN A 454 20.82 23.40 -14.71
N GLN A 455 20.67 22.15 -14.32
CA GLN A 455 20.07 21.09 -15.12
C GLN A 455 19.39 20.06 -14.21
N THR A 456 18.16 19.70 -14.56
CA THR A 456 17.39 18.67 -13.86
C THR A 456 16.92 17.57 -14.81
N ASP A 457 16.90 16.32 -14.31
CA ASP A 457 16.33 15.16 -15.01
C ASP A 457 14.93 14.82 -14.47
N ARG A 458 14.33 15.71 -13.65
CA ARG A 458 13.05 15.46 -13.01
C ARG A 458 11.90 15.57 -14.01
N ASN A 459 10.91 14.72 -13.84
CA ASN A 459 9.65 14.76 -14.58
C ASN A 459 8.46 15.04 -13.66
N VAL A 460 8.69 15.02 -12.33
CA VAL A 460 7.70 15.37 -11.31
C VAL A 460 8.28 16.52 -10.49
N PHE A 461 7.54 17.59 -10.36
CA PHE A 461 7.93 18.80 -9.61
C PHE A 461 6.91 19.08 -8.52
N GLN A 462 7.37 19.50 -7.35
CA GLN A 462 6.53 19.95 -6.26
C GLN A 462 6.62 21.45 -6.08
N CYS A 463 5.48 22.11 -6.14
CA CYS A 463 5.33 23.55 -5.89
C CYS A 463 4.61 23.78 -4.58
N PHE A 464 5.19 24.58 -3.68
CA PHE A 464 4.53 25.06 -2.48
C PHE A 464 3.83 26.38 -2.74
N VAL A 465 2.56 26.48 -2.37
CA VAL A 465 1.71 27.66 -2.60
C VAL A 465 1.45 28.36 -1.27
N PHE A 466 2.08 29.50 -1.09
CA PHE A 466 2.00 30.37 0.07
C PHE A 466 1.10 31.59 -0.20
N GLY A 467 0.71 32.28 0.86
CA GLY A 467 -0.02 33.53 0.78
C GLY A 467 -1.02 33.67 1.92
N PRO A 468 -1.56 34.88 2.15
CA PRO A 468 -2.55 35.14 3.20
C PRO A 468 -3.89 34.44 2.95
N LYS A 469 -4.73 34.43 3.98
CA LYS A 469 -6.12 33.95 3.84
C LYS A 469 -6.85 34.78 2.79
N LYS A 470 -7.72 34.12 2.02
CA LYS A 470 -8.53 34.75 0.94
C LYS A 470 -7.72 35.27 -0.26
N ALA A 471 -6.42 35.05 -0.35
CA ALA A 471 -5.60 35.49 -1.50
C ALA A 471 -5.93 34.79 -2.83
N GLY A 472 -6.58 33.62 -2.79
CA GLY A 472 -6.93 32.85 -4.00
C GLY A 472 -6.12 31.58 -4.20
N LYS A 473 -5.36 31.12 -3.20
CA LYS A 473 -4.56 29.86 -3.25
C LYS A 473 -5.40 28.66 -3.68
N SER A 474 -6.46 28.34 -2.94
CA SER A 474 -7.34 27.21 -3.23
C SER A 474 -8.07 27.34 -4.57
N ALA A 475 -8.36 28.58 -5.02
CA ALA A 475 -8.92 28.84 -6.34
C ALA A 475 -7.92 28.50 -7.45
N LEU A 476 -6.64 28.83 -7.26
CA LEU A 476 -5.54 28.45 -8.18
C LEU A 476 -5.41 26.92 -8.26
N LEU A 477 -5.40 26.22 -7.13
CA LEU A 477 -5.34 24.76 -7.09
C LEU A 477 -6.53 24.11 -7.79
N ASN A 478 -7.75 24.61 -7.53
CA ASN A 478 -8.96 24.11 -8.18
C ASN A 478 -8.96 24.34 -9.69
N SER A 479 -8.47 25.51 -10.14
CA SER A 479 -8.30 25.79 -11.58
C SER A 479 -7.31 24.82 -12.23
N PHE A 480 -6.27 24.37 -11.52
CA PHE A 480 -5.28 23.42 -12.01
C PHE A 480 -5.86 22.05 -12.37
N ILE A 481 -6.88 21.63 -11.65
CA ILE A 481 -7.57 20.35 -11.90
C ILE A 481 -8.90 20.55 -12.66
N GLY A 482 -9.07 21.71 -13.29
CA GLY A 482 -10.22 22.00 -14.15
C GLY A 482 -11.56 22.15 -13.42
N ARG A 483 -11.55 22.46 -12.11
CA ARG A 483 -12.77 22.76 -11.36
C ARG A 483 -13.25 24.18 -11.63
N TYR A 484 -14.56 24.33 -11.71
CA TYR A 484 -15.17 25.65 -11.84
C TYR A 484 -14.93 26.51 -10.60
N PHE A 485 -14.77 27.81 -10.81
CA PHE A 485 -14.65 28.77 -9.74
C PHE A 485 -15.93 28.78 -8.87
N SER A 486 -15.75 28.89 -7.56
CA SER A 486 -16.84 29.02 -6.58
C SER A 486 -16.63 30.25 -5.72
N ASP A 487 -17.65 31.09 -5.62
CA ASP A 487 -17.63 32.29 -4.75
C ASP A 487 -17.68 31.94 -3.25
N LYS A 488 -18.01 30.67 -2.92
CA LYS A 488 -18.08 30.22 -1.53
C LYS A 488 -16.67 30.01 -0.98
N TYR A 489 -16.27 30.87 -0.05
CA TYR A 489 -15.00 30.75 0.64
C TYR A 489 -15.09 29.69 1.77
N THR A 490 -14.16 28.76 1.78
CA THR A 490 -13.88 27.85 2.88
C THR A 490 -12.41 28.00 3.27
N SER A 491 -12.15 28.23 4.57
CA SER A 491 -10.77 28.35 5.05
C SER A 491 -10.05 27.01 4.98
N THR A 492 -8.86 27.01 4.41
CA THR A 492 -7.98 25.82 4.40
C THR A 492 -7.29 25.70 5.74
N VAL A 493 -7.58 24.66 6.48
CA VAL A 493 -7.01 24.38 7.82
C VAL A 493 -5.82 23.42 7.72
N GLU A 494 -5.92 22.44 6.84
CA GLU A 494 -4.89 21.43 6.58
C GLU A 494 -4.28 21.65 5.21
N GLU A 495 -3.11 21.04 4.99
CA GLU A 495 -2.45 21.07 3.69
C GLU A 495 -3.31 20.40 2.62
N HIS A 496 -3.44 21.04 1.48
CA HIS A 496 -4.20 20.55 0.35
C HIS A 496 -3.30 20.33 -0.85
N TYR A 497 -3.49 19.20 -1.54
CA TYR A 497 -2.69 18.82 -2.70
C TYR A 497 -3.56 18.79 -3.95
N THR A 498 -2.99 19.22 -5.08
CA THR A 498 -3.54 18.94 -6.42
C THR A 498 -2.42 18.55 -7.35
N VAL A 499 -2.73 17.69 -8.31
CA VAL A 499 -1.74 17.17 -9.26
C VAL A 499 -2.33 17.09 -10.66
N ASN A 500 -1.55 17.51 -11.65
CA ASN A 500 -1.90 17.38 -13.06
C ASN A 500 -0.64 17.35 -13.94
N VAL A 501 -0.82 17.03 -15.19
CA VAL A 501 0.22 17.11 -16.21
C VAL A 501 0.24 18.51 -16.83
N VAL A 502 1.43 19.02 -17.05
CA VAL A 502 1.69 20.28 -17.76
C VAL A 502 2.40 19.95 -19.07
N ASP A 503 1.81 20.37 -20.19
CA ASP A 503 2.38 20.20 -21.52
C ASP A 503 3.42 21.29 -21.81
N GLU A 504 4.64 20.88 -22.11
CA GLU A 504 5.74 21.75 -22.50
C GLU A 504 5.71 22.06 -24.01
N PRO A 505 6.22 23.23 -24.46
CA PRO A 505 6.23 23.62 -25.88
C PRO A 505 6.95 22.62 -26.80
N ARG A 506 7.85 21.80 -26.26
CA ARG A 506 8.60 20.76 -26.99
C ARG A 506 7.87 19.43 -27.08
N GLY A 507 6.60 19.35 -26.64
CA GLY A 507 5.81 18.12 -26.63
C GLY A 507 6.16 17.14 -25.49
N THR A 508 7.01 17.55 -24.55
CA THR A 508 7.26 16.79 -23.32
C THR A 508 6.19 17.09 -22.28
N LYS A 509 5.84 16.10 -21.48
CA LYS A 509 4.87 16.22 -20.39
C LYS A 509 5.58 16.15 -19.05
N LYS A 510 5.26 17.07 -18.16
CA LYS A 510 5.77 17.11 -16.78
C LYS A 510 4.62 17.02 -15.80
N THR A 511 4.79 16.27 -14.73
CA THR A 511 3.81 16.21 -13.64
C THR A 511 4.11 17.30 -12.63
N LEU A 512 3.13 18.15 -12.34
CA LEU A 512 3.23 19.20 -11.35
C LEU A 512 2.32 18.86 -10.15
N ILE A 513 2.88 18.89 -8.96
CA ILE A 513 2.17 18.75 -7.69
C ILE A 513 2.12 20.14 -7.05
N LEU A 514 0.93 20.66 -6.81
CA LEU A 514 0.73 21.89 -6.03
C LEU A 514 0.36 21.48 -4.59
N ARG A 515 1.08 22.04 -3.62
CA ARG A 515 0.83 21.88 -2.19
C ARG A 515 0.46 23.24 -1.60
N GLU A 516 -0.79 23.40 -1.23
CA GLU A 516 -1.25 24.60 -0.54
C GLU A 516 -0.83 24.56 0.93
N ILE A 517 -0.12 25.59 1.36
CA ILE A 517 0.27 25.77 2.76
C ILE A 517 -0.71 26.75 3.40
N PRO A 518 -1.44 26.35 4.46
CA PRO A 518 -2.25 27.27 5.24
C PRO A 518 -1.38 28.38 5.84
N GLU A 519 -1.89 29.62 5.88
CA GLU A 519 -1.13 30.75 6.42
C GLU A 519 -0.64 30.47 7.85
N ASP A 520 -1.53 29.94 8.69
CA ASP A 520 -1.23 29.60 10.09
C ASP A 520 -0.23 28.42 10.20
N GLY A 521 -0.02 27.66 9.13
CA GLY A 521 0.89 26.52 9.06
C GLY A 521 2.33 26.88 8.66
N VAL A 522 2.57 28.10 8.14
CA VAL A 522 3.89 28.47 7.63
C VAL A 522 4.95 28.48 8.72
N GLY A 523 4.66 29.04 9.90
CA GLY A 523 5.59 29.03 11.03
C GLY A 523 5.97 27.62 11.49
N LYS A 524 5.01 26.68 11.49
CA LYS A 524 5.26 25.27 11.78
C LYS A 524 6.11 24.61 10.69
N LEU A 525 5.84 24.90 9.42
CA LEU A 525 6.62 24.38 8.30
C LEU A 525 8.09 24.84 8.42
N LEU A 526 8.32 26.12 8.62
CA LEU A 526 9.67 26.70 8.70
C LEU A 526 10.42 26.39 10.03
N SER A 527 9.76 25.79 11.02
CA SER A 527 10.43 25.27 12.20
C SER A 527 11.32 24.06 11.91
N ASP A 528 11.05 23.33 10.84
CA ASP A 528 11.85 22.20 10.37
C ASP A 528 12.88 22.70 9.32
N LYS A 529 14.16 22.45 9.60
CA LYS A 529 15.28 22.84 8.72
C LYS A 529 15.23 22.19 7.33
N GLU A 530 14.56 21.04 7.20
CA GLU A 530 14.49 20.28 5.97
C GLU A 530 13.16 20.49 5.22
N SER A 531 12.28 21.34 5.73
CA SER A 531 10.93 21.56 5.19
C SER A 531 10.91 21.96 3.72
N LEU A 532 11.89 22.78 3.28
CA LEU A 532 12.00 23.21 1.88
C LEU A 532 12.81 22.26 0.99
N ALA A 533 13.34 21.17 1.55
CA ALA A 533 14.17 20.22 0.79
C ALA A 533 13.41 19.57 -0.37
N ALA A 534 12.11 19.32 -0.20
CA ALA A 534 11.24 18.71 -1.21
C ALA A 534 10.62 19.74 -2.17
N CYS A 535 10.77 21.03 -1.93
CA CYS A 535 10.18 22.09 -2.73
C CYS A 535 11.02 22.39 -3.99
N ASP A 536 10.42 22.32 -5.17
CA ASP A 536 11.09 22.72 -6.42
C ASP A 536 10.87 24.21 -6.74
N VAL A 537 9.67 24.74 -6.44
CA VAL A 537 9.29 26.15 -6.62
C VAL A 537 8.34 26.57 -5.50
N ALA A 538 8.53 27.77 -4.98
CA ALA A 538 7.61 28.43 -4.06
C ALA A 538 6.81 29.50 -4.79
N VAL A 539 5.48 29.47 -4.68
CA VAL A 539 4.58 30.46 -5.30
C VAL A 539 3.90 31.24 -4.18
N PHE A 540 3.96 32.57 -4.27
CA PHE A 540 3.36 33.48 -3.31
C PHE A 540 2.16 34.17 -3.95
N VAL A 541 0.96 33.81 -3.49
CA VAL A 541 -0.31 34.33 -4.03
C VAL A 541 -0.80 35.48 -3.18
N HIS A 542 -1.10 36.62 -3.81
CA HIS A 542 -1.77 37.75 -3.18
C HIS A 542 -3.02 38.15 -3.96
N ASP A 543 -3.94 38.83 -3.29
CA ASP A 543 -5.10 39.48 -3.89
C ASP A 543 -4.64 40.81 -4.54
N SER A 544 -4.79 40.96 -5.84
CA SER A 544 -4.33 42.15 -6.58
C SER A 544 -5.04 43.43 -6.16
N SER A 545 -6.24 43.33 -5.59
CA SER A 545 -7.03 44.48 -5.11
C SER A 545 -6.72 44.91 -3.69
N ASN A 546 -5.87 44.15 -2.92
CA ASN A 546 -5.69 44.33 -1.49
C ASN A 546 -4.20 44.54 -1.12
N ALA A 547 -3.86 45.76 -0.67
CA ALA A 547 -2.50 46.10 -0.25
C ALA A 547 -1.98 45.26 0.93
N PHE A 548 -2.84 44.95 1.93
CA PHE A 548 -2.42 44.09 3.05
C PHE A 548 -2.13 42.65 2.59
N SER A 549 -2.87 42.16 1.60
CA SER A 549 -2.57 40.85 1.01
C SER A 549 -1.21 40.84 0.32
N TRP A 550 -0.83 41.92 -0.33
CA TRP A 550 0.48 42.11 -0.94
C TRP A 550 1.60 42.13 0.13
N GLU A 551 1.45 42.98 1.15
CA GLU A 551 2.42 43.09 2.25
C GLU A 551 2.65 41.73 2.90
N ARG A 552 1.58 41.03 3.25
CA ARG A 552 1.73 39.71 3.89
C ARG A 552 2.35 38.65 2.98
N ALA A 553 2.03 38.65 1.70
CA ALA A 553 2.65 37.73 0.72
C ALA A 553 4.16 38.00 0.57
N THR A 554 4.56 39.27 0.57
CA THR A 554 5.98 39.65 0.48
C THR A 554 6.75 39.34 1.78
N GLU A 555 6.14 39.49 2.95
CA GLU A 555 6.71 39.04 4.22
C GLU A 555 6.99 37.52 4.19
N LEU A 556 5.99 36.72 3.78
CA LEU A 556 6.14 35.27 3.61
C LEU A 556 7.24 34.91 2.62
N LEU A 557 7.38 35.66 1.53
CA LEU A 557 8.46 35.47 0.56
C LEU A 557 9.84 35.66 1.23
N VAL A 558 10.00 36.74 2.02
CA VAL A 558 11.25 37.02 2.75
C VAL A 558 11.53 35.96 3.79
N GLU A 559 10.49 35.52 4.56
CA GLU A 559 10.62 34.46 5.55
C GLU A 559 11.11 33.15 4.91
N VAL A 560 10.49 32.71 3.80
CA VAL A 560 10.86 31.47 3.08
C VAL A 560 12.24 31.60 2.44
N ALA A 561 12.57 32.75 1.83
CA ALA A 561 13.87 32.99 1.21
C ALA A 561 15.00 32.95 2.28
N SER A 562 14.81 33.63 3.40
CA SER A 562 15.79 33.64 4.49
C SER A 562 15.99 32.24 5.09
N HIS A 563 14.90 31.49 5.30
CA HIS A 563 15.00 30.10 5.76
C HIS A 563 15.75 29.21 4.76
N GLY A 564 15.50 29.38 3.46
CA GLY A 564 16.22 28.66 2.40
C GLY A 564 17.73 28.97 2.39
N GLU A 565 18.10 30.25 2.55
CA GLU A 565 19.49 30.68 2.66
C GLU A 565 20.18 30.10 3.91
N ASP A 566 19.50 30.11 5.06
CA ASP A 566 20.03 29.62 6.33
C ASP A 566 20.23 28.10 6.35
N THR A 567 19.32 27.35 5.73
CA THR A 567 19.34 25.87 5.68
C THR A 567 20.09 25.31 4.47
N GLY A 568 20.37 26.17 3.47
CA GLY A 568 20.97 25.79 2.20
C GLY A 568 19.98 25.06 1.26
N PHE A 569 18.69 25.22 1.48
CA PHE A 569 17.61 24.77 0.59
C PHE A 569 16.95 25.97 -0.11
N GLU A 570 17.76 26.86 -0.71
CA GLU A 570 17.24 27.97 -1.51
C GLU A 570 16.28 27.48 -2.58
N VAL A 571 15.11 28.13 -2.74
CA VAL A 571 14.02 27.71 -3.65
C VAL A 571 13.71 28.81 -4.64
N PRO A 572 13.51 28.50 -5.93
CA PRO A 572 12.94 29.45 -6.89
C PRO A 572 11.60 29.99 -6.41
N CYS A 573 11.38 31.30 -6.49
CA CYS A 573 10.17 31.96 -6.02
C CYS A 573 9.49 32.71 -7.14
N LEU A 574 8.16 32.57 -7.22
CA LEU A 574 7.29 33.31 -8.12
C LEU A 574 6.19 34.03 -7.33
N ILE A 575 5.82 35.23 -7.74
CA ILE A 575 4.69 35.96 -7.16
C ILE A 575 3.52 35.88 -8.12
N VAL A 576 2.31 35.63 -7.60
CA VAL A 576 1.07 35.56 -8.37
C VAL A 576 0.09 36.60 -7.84
N ALA A 577 -0.29 37.54 -8.69
CA ALA A 577 -1.34 38.51 -8.45
C ALA A 577 -2.68 37.89 -8.87
N ALA A 578 -3.39 37.32 -7.90
CA ALA A 578 -4.70 36.72 -8.14
C ALA A 578 -5.81 37.78 -8.13
N LYS A 579 -6.99 37.41 -8.69
CA LYS A 579 -8.16 38.28 -8.85
C LYS A 579 -7.91 39.53 -9.70
N ASP A 580 -7.16 39.32 -10.77
CA ASP A 580 -6.84 40.40 -11.73
C ASP A 580 -8.07 40.94 -12.48
N ASP A 581 -9.24 40.34 -12.22
CA ASP A 581 -10.56 40.88 -12.65
C ASP A 581 -11.05 42.06 -11.77
N LEU A 582 -10.33 42.39 -10.71
CA LEU A 582 -10.60 43.50 -9.81
C LEU A 582 -9.57 44.61 -10.01
N ASP A 583 -9.96 45.86 -9.68
CA ASP A 583 -9.05 46.99 -9.73
C ASP A 583 -7.87 46.80 -8.76
N SER A 584 -6.66 46.99 -9.27
CA SER A 584 -5.45 46.89 -8.48
C SER A 584 -5.38 47.95 -7.38
N PHE A 585 -4.79 47.61 -6.24
CA PHE A 585 -4.58 48.58 -5.17
C PHE A 585 -3.64 49.73 -5.61
N PRO A 586 -3.75 50.94 -5.03
CA PRO A 586 -2.90 52.08 -5.36
C PRO A 586 -1.41 51.71 -5.18
N MET A 587 -0.57 52.15 -6.14
CA MET A 587 0.88 51.90 -6.18
C MET A 587 1.29 50.40 -6.34
N ALA A 588 0.39 49.49 -6.68
CA ALA A 588 0.68 48.08 -6.89
C ALA A 588 1.87 47.83 -7.83
N ILE A 589 1.91 48.53 -8.97
CA ILE A 589 2.98 48.40 -9.98
C ILE A 589 4.32 48.86 -9.43
N GLN A 590 4.36 49.97 -8.71
CA GLN A 590 5.62 50.50 -8.13
C GLN A 590 6.16 49.56 -7.03
N ASN A 591 5.29 49.12 -6.12
CA ASN A 591 5.67 48.22 -5.04
C ASN A 591 6.15 46.87 -5.60
N SER A 592 5.44 46.31 -6.58
CA SER A 592 5.84 45.03 -7.19
C SER A 592 7.15 45.11 -7.94
N THR A 593 7.37 46.21 -8.69
CA THR A 593 8.62 46.45 -9.43
C THR A 593 9.80 46.55 -8.45
N ARG A 594 9.63 47.28 -7.35
CA ARG A 594 10.68 47.42 -6.33
C ARG A 594 11.05 46.09 -5.70
N VAL A 595 10.07 45.33 -5.20
CA VAL A 595 10.33 44.02 -4.59
C VAL A 595 10.96 43.05 -5.55
N SER A 596 10.49 43.01 -6.82
CA SER A 596 11.07 42.13 -7.84
C SER A 596 12.53 42.48 -8.14
N GLN A 597 12.86 43.76 -8.24
CA GLN A 597 14.23 44.22 -8.43
C GLN A 597 15.11 43.95 -7.19
N ASP A 598 14.61 44.24 -6.00
CA ASP A 598 15.33 44.04 -4.73
C ASP A 598 15.62 42.56 -4.46
N MET A 599 14.72 41.65 -4.80
CA MET A 599 14.86 40.22 -4.59
C MET A 599 15.47 39.49 -5.81
N GLY A 600 15.60 40.13 -6.97
CA GLY A 600 16.10 39.54 -8.21
C GLY A 600 15.17 38.47 -8.79
N ILE A 601 13.86 38.63 -8.64
CA ILE A 601 12.82 37.70 -9.15
C ILE A 601 11.93 38.38 -10.20
N GLU A 602 11.14 37.56 -10.92
CA GLU A 602 10.19 38.08 -11.91
C GLU A 602 9.08 38.92 -11.28
N ALA A 603 8.52 39.85 -12.06
CA ALA A 603 7.35 40.62 -11.68
C ALA A 603 6.15 39.67 -11.39
N PRO A 604 5.21 40.10 -10.53
CA PRO A 604 4.00 39.32 -10.25
C PRO A 604 3.25 38.92 -11.50
N ILE A 605 2.79 37.68 -11.54
CA ILE A 605 2.04 37.12 -12.66
C ILE A 605 0.55 37.36 -12.40
N PRO A 606 -0.15 38.19 -13.24
CA PRO A 606 -1.57 38.43 -13.05
C PRO A 606 -2.38 37.20 -13.48
N ILE A 607 -3.36 36.81 -12.67
CA ILE A 607 -4.30 35.72 -12.98
C ILE A 607 -5.70 36.02 -12.47
N SER A 608 -6.72 35.54 -13.18
CA SER A 608 -8.11 35.50 -12.70
C SER A 608 -8.68 34.09 -12.82
N SER A 609 -8.76 33.38 -11.70
CA SER A 609 -9.42 32.07 -11.66
C SER A 609 -10.91 32.17 -11.95
N LYS A 610 -11.54 33.32 -11.72
CA LYS A 610 -12.96 33.58 -12.00
C LYS A 610 -13.24 33.68 -13.49
N LEU A 611 -12.38 34.37 -14.24
CA LEU A 611 -12.47 34.49 -15.68
C LEU A 611 -11.81 33.32 -16.44
N GLY A 612 -11.08 32.46 -15.76
CA GLY A 612 -10.31 31.36 -16.35
C GLY A 612 -9.02 31.82 -17.03
N ASP A 613 -8.62 33.09 -16.85
CA ASP A 613 -7.34 33.60 -17.36
C ASP A 613 -6.22 33.29 -16.35
N LEU A 614 -5.45 32.25 -16.64
CA LEU A 614 -4.37 31.76 -15.80
C LEU A 614 -2.96 32.14 -16.31
N ASN A 615 -2.87 32.94 -17.37
CA ASN A 615 -1.61 33.48 -17.92
C ASN A 615 -0.47 32.41 -17.98
N ASN A 616 -0.80 31.19 -18.35
CA ASN A 616 0.13 30.03 -18.40
C ASN A 616 0.93 29.79 -17.12
N ILE A 617 0.40 30.15 -15.95
CA ILE A 617 1.11 30.07 -14.66
C ILE A 617 1.73 28.70 -14.42
N PHE A 618 1.03 27.59 -14.73
CA PHE A 618 1.54 26.25 -14.48
C PHE A 618 2.77 25.91 -15.32
N ARG A 619 2.84 26.38 -16.58
CA ARG A 619 4.05 26.27 -17.41
C ARG A 619 5.20 27.12 -16.84
N ARG A 620 4.90 28.33 -16.36
CA ARG A 620 5.91 29.18 -15.73
C ARG A 620 6.48 28.56 -14.47
N ILE A 621 5.64 27.90 -13.66
CA ILE A 621 6.09 27.15 -12.47
C ILE A 621 7.04 26.00 -12.88
N VAL A 622 6.67 25.20 -13.89
CA VAL A 622 7.52 24.12 -14.41
C VAL A 622 8.84 24.69 -14.96
N SER A 623 8.79 25.77 -15.74
CA SER A 623 10.00 26.43 -16.26
C SER A 623 10.91 26.94 -15.14
N ALA A 624 10.36 27.54 -14.08
CA ALA A 624 11.12 27.96 -12.90
C ALA A 624 11.77 26.78 -12.16
N ALA A 625 11.09 25.60 -12.12
CA ALA A 625 11.64 24.38 -11.55
C ALA A 625 12.77 23.78 -12.41
N GLU A 626 12.67 23.86 -13.73
CA GLU A 626 13.70 23.40 -14.66
C GLU A 626 14.92 24.32 -14.71
N HIS A 627 14.72 25.62 -14.52
CA HIS A 627 15.76 26.67 -14.56
C HIS A 627 15.83 27.45 -13.23
N PRO A 628 16.10 26.77 -12.09
CA PRO A 628 15.94 27.36 -10.75
C PRO A 628 16.82 28.60 -10.50
N HIS A 629 17.96 28.71 -11.20
CA HIS A 629 18.90 29.82 -11.04
C HIS A 629 18.37 31.19 -11.48
N LEU A 630 17.25 31.20 -12.23
CA LEU A 630 16.65 32.45 -12.74
C LEU A 630 15.68 33.09 -11.74
N SER A 631 15.18 32.32 -10.77
CA SER A 631 14.10 32.74 -9.87
C SER A 631 14.40 32.52 -8.38
N ILE A 632 15.65 32.21 -8.01
CA ILE A 632 16.04 32.11 -6.58
C ILE A 632 16.23 33.53 -6.06
N PRO A 633 15.44 33.95 -5.04
CA PRO A 633 15.55 35.28 -4.47
C PRO A 633 16.88 35.46 -3.69
N GLU A 634 17.40 36.69 -3.69
CA GLU A 634 18.54 37.09 -2.89
C GLU A 634 18.13 38.11 -1.82
N THR A 635 18.18 37.72 -0.55
CA THR A 635 17.92 38.67 0.55
C THR A 635 19.14 39.60 0.75
N GLU A 636 18.93 40.76 1.41
CA GLU A 636 20.04 41.65 1.76
C GLU A 636 21.07 40.96 2.68
N ALA A 637 20.58 40.15 3.62
CA ALA A 637 21.44 39.38 4.51
C ALA A 637 22.23 38.30 3.73
N GLY A 638 21.62 37.63 2.78
CA GLY A 638 22.25 36.66 1.90
C GLY A 638 23.28 37.27 0.99
N ARG A 639 23.01 38.44 0.41
CA ARG A 639 24.02 39.20 -0.36
C ARG A 639 25.24 39.55 0.46
N SER A 640 25.03 40.04 1.67
CA SER A 640 26.13 40.40 2.60
C SER A 640 26.94 39.16 2.97
N ARG A 641 26.31 38.01 3.27
CA ARG A 641 27.01 36.74 3.54
C ARG A 641 27.82 36.24 2.34
N LYS A 642 27.22 36.26 1.13
CA LYS A 642 27.89 35.86 -0.11
C LYS A 642 29.14 36.75 -0.39
N GLN A 643 29.03 38.05 -0.16
CA GLN A 643 30.17 38.99 -0.27
C GLN A 643 31.27 38.67 0.76
N TYR A 644 30.87 38.41 2.01
CA TYR A 644 31.82 38.05 3.06
C TYR A 644 32.52 36.71 2.77
N HIS A 645 31.80 35.69 2.35
CA HIS A 645 32.39 34.41 1.93
C HIS A 645 33.30 34.55 0.69
N ARG A 646 32.99 35.41 -0.26
CA ARG A 646 33.87 35.70 -1.41
C ARG A 646 35.14 36.37 -0.96
N LEU A 647 35.08 37.28 0.01
CA LEU A 647 36.25 37.94 0.61
C LEU A 647 37.11 36.93 1.35
N ILE A 648 36.51 36.06 2.19
CA ILE A 648 37.24 35.02 2.91
C ILE A 648 37.93 34.06 1.94
N ASN A 649 37.20 33.56 0.94
CA ASN A 649 37.78 32.64 -0.05
C ASN A 649 38.88 33.26 -0.87
N ARG A 650 38.75 34.55 -1.25
CA ARG A 650 39.87 35.29 -1.88
C ARG A 650 41.03 35.42 -0.96
N SER A 651 40.85 35.76 0.32
CA SER A 651 41.91 35.85 1.32
C SER A 651 42.59 34.50 1.53
N LEU A 652 41.84 33.41 1.68
CA LEU A 652 42.34 32.05 1.77
C LEU A 652 43.16 31.63 0.53
N MET A 653 42.67 32.00 -0.65
CA MET A 653 43.39 31.73 -1.90
C MET A 653 44.68 32.48 -1.99
N VAL A 654 44.73 33.76 -1.58
CA VAL A 654 45.95 34.56 -1.51
C VAL A 654 46.94 33.97 -0.48
N PHE A 655 46.43 33.55 0.68
CA PHE A 655 47.24 32.88 1.72
C PHE A 655 47.81 31.54 1.22
N SER A 656 47.02 30.73 0.55
CA SER A 656 47.50 29.43 0.04
C SER A 656 48.52 29.58 -1.07
N VAL A 657 48.35 30.55 -1.97
CA VAL A 657 49.36 30.87 -2.99
C VAL A 657 50.60 31.44 -2.37
N GLY A 658 50.48 32.34 -1.40
CA GLY A 658 51.62 32.89 -0.66
C GLY A 658 52.42 31.80 0.09
N ALA A 659 51.74 30.88 0.75
CA ALA A 659 52.37 29.73 1.41
C ALA A 659 53.09 28.79 0.42
N ALA A 660 52.47 28.50 -0.72
CA ALA A 660 53.10 27.70 -1.77
C ALA A 660 54.35 28.35 -2.34
N VAL A 661 54.33 29.66 -2.62
CA VAL A 661 55.50 30.43 -3.08
C VAL A 661 56.61 30.45 -2.02
N ALA A 662 56.28 30.63 -0.74
CA ALA A 662 57.25 30.57 0.35
C ALA A 662 57.94 29.20 0.49
N ILE A 663 57.14 28.09 0.37
CA ILE A 663 57.66 26.72 0.41
C ILE A 663 58.61 26.45 -0.78
N VAL A 664 58.21 26.86 -1.99
CA VAL A 664 59.06 26.72 -3.18
C VAL A 664 60.33 27.58 -3.05
N GLY A 665 60.25 28.83 -2.54
CA GLY A 665 61.35 29.68 -2.29
C GLY A 665 62.30 29.08 -1.28
N LEU A 666 61.81 28.53 -0.17
CA LEU A 666 62.65 27.85 0.85
C LEU A 666 63.31 26.58 0.29
N ALA A 667 62.61 25.81 -0.54
CA ALA A 667 63.18 24.63 -1.20
C ALA A 667 64.29 25.02 -2.17
N ALA A 668 64.08 26.04 -2.99
CA ALA A 668 65.11 26.59 -3.91
C ALA A 668 66.29 27.13 -3.15
N TYR A 669 66.04 27.85 -2.06
CA TYR A 669 67.15 28.35 -1.19
C TYR A 669 68.01 27.24 -0.54
N ARG A 670 67.34 26.17 -0.06
CA ARG A 670 67.99 24.96 0.46
C ARG A 670 68.86 24.26 -0.60
N VAL A 671 68.37 24.12 -1.81
CA VAL A 671 69.13 23.54 -2.92
C VAL A 671 70.34 24.44 -3.28
N TYR A 672 70.16 25.77 -3.33
CA TYR A 672 71.21 26.70 -3.60
C TYR A 672 72.29 26.69 -2.48
N ALA A 673 71.83 26.68 -1.22
CA ALA A 673 72.78 26.62 -0.07
C ALA A 673 73.55 25.28 -0.03
N ALA A 674 72.89 24.14 -0.36
CA ALA A 674 73.59 22.86 -0.46
C ALA A 674 74.66 22.82 -1.58
N ARG A 675 74.36 23.44 -2.74
CA ARG A 675 75.34 23.58 -3.81
C ARG A 675 76.53 24.46 -3.45
N LYS A 676 76.34 25.51 -2.64
CA LYS A 676 77.43 26.42 -2.20
C LYS A 676 78.31 25.80 -1.13
N ASN A 677 77.88 24.82 -0.38
CA ASN A 677 78.62 24.08 0.62
C ASN A 677 79.34 22.84 0.06
N SER A 678 79.11 22.50 -1.21
CA SER A 678 79.80 21.38 -1.91
C SER A 678 80.78 21.82 -2.99
N SER A 679 81.04 23.12 -3.11
CA SER A 679 82.13 23.73 -3.84
C SER A 679 83.14 24.37 -2.81
#